data_d5d6b1b61660fd660b57a4c866682c14
#
_entry.id   d5d6b1b61660fd660b57a4c866682c14
#
_cell.length_a   1.000
_cell.length_b   1.000
_cell.length_c   1.000
_cell.angle_alpha   90.00
_cell.angle_beta   90.00
_cell.angle_gamma   90.00
#
_symmetry.space_group_name_H-M   'P 1'
#
loop_
_entity.id
_entity.type
_entity.pdbx_description
1 polymer ?
#
loop_
_entity_poly.entity_id
_entity_poly.type
_entity_poly.pdbx_seq_one_letter_code
_entity_poly.pdbx_strand_id
1 'polypeptide(L)'
;MSDDRPDVPYLNVEDILDSPDRTGAVISPDGSKFAYLAPWRDRLNVWIQDLDGEEKARCVTADSRRSVLRYHWTDDPRWLLYEQDGDGDENYHLHRVDLGNPDVDAVDLTPFPGARVTGFDLPPTRPGHAVLNLNHRDPAVFDLYELHIATGELTLLARNPGGSSALVYAPDGTMYGHGLSEDGDIELSRWETESGTMRSVTTFPGSDHPLGLQPFQLTPDGTGAWVGSYRDSEHTRIVHVDLNTGQETVVDSHPGLDIDPRAAVFPTLPSPLILDRRTKDLIGVRYLGERAVIRPLTAHFADVLDNLRELSDGDVAALSSDREGQRWIVSFTHDRDPGVTHFYDHTTGDSRVLFRPYPHLDPAALAPMAPVTIRARDGLELPSYLTLPLQRKPAGLPMVLQVHGGPWHRDSWGFDPTAQLLANRGYAVLQVNYRGSTGYGKSFLKAGIGELSGAMHDDLVDAVGWAVKQGYADPARVAVFGGSYGGYAALVGVSFTPGLFAAAVDFCGPPNLVTTLRNMPDFAKPYLTNNWHLYAGDPEDPAQEADLWARSPLSRVADIRTPLLVVQGANDARVLKSESDQIVEALRNRGIDVEYLVKEDEGHSFVNPENNIAMYHAADHFLARHLRGGGTAAAGSSI
;
A
#
# COMPACT_ATOMS: atom_id res chain seq x y z
N MET A 1 17.04 -40.16 -16.89
CA MET A 1 16.08 -39.77 -15.87
C MET A 1 15.13 -38.79 -16.56
N SER A 2 13.89 -39.19 -16.77
CA SER A 2 12.86 -38.30 -17.31
C SER A 2 12.75 -37.09 -16.39
N ASP A 3 12.68 -35.89 -16.98
CA ASP A 3 12.53 -34.66 -16.27
C ASP A 3 11.04 -34.56 -15.88
N ASP A 4 10.69 -35.07 -14.68
CA ASP A 4 9.32 -35.14 -14.16
C ASP A 4 8.80 -33.76 -13.64
N ARG A 5 9.32 -32.67 -14.19
CA ARG A 5 8.82 -31.32 -13.83
C ARG A 5 7.48 -31.08 -14.47
N PRO A 6 6.57 -30.35 -13.76
CA PRO A 6 5.27 -30.03 -14.31
C PRO A 6 5.40 -29.23 -15.62
N ASP A 7 4.57 -29.56 -16.59
CA ASP A 7 4.36 -28.73 -17.78
C ASP A 7 3.53 -27.51 -17.31
N VAL A 8 4.23 -26.42 -16.95
CA VAL A 8 3.60 -25.21 -16.46
C VAL A 8 3.22 -24.33 -17.64
N PRO A 9 1.94 -23.97 -17.80
CA PRO A 9 1.52 -23.12 -18.90
C PRO A 9 2.22 -21.76 -18.85
N TYR A 10 2.51 -21.22 -20.03
CA TYR A 10 2.95 -19.83 -20.15
C TYR A 10 1.75 -18.92 -19.88
N LEU A 11 1.84 -18.09 -18.86
CA LEU A 11 0.81 -17.12 -18.50
C LEU A 11 1.09 -15.80 -19.25
N ASN A 12 0.08 -15.24 -19.91
CA ASN A 12 0.21 -13.91 -20.50
C ASN A 12 0.27 -12.86 -19.39
N VAL A 13 0.76 -11.68 -19.73
CA VAL A 13 0.79 -10.55 -18.78
C VAL A 13 -0.63 -10.22 -18.32
N GLU A 14 -1.59 -10.24 -19.24
CA GLU A 14 -3.01 -10.01 -19.00
C GLU A 14 -3.61 -11.00 -18.02
N ASP A 15 -3.21 -12.29 -18.07
CA ASP A 15 -3.75 -13.32 -17.18
C ASP A 15 -3.50 -13.01 -15.69
N ILE A 16 -2.44 -12.25 -15.38
CA ILE A 16 -1.99 -11.98 -14.01
C ILE A 16 -2.21 -10.51 -13.60
N LEU A 17 -2.08 -9.58 -14.55
CA LEU A 17 -1.99 -8.13 -14.29
C LEU A 17 -3.22 -7.33 -14.74
N ASP A 18 -4.17 -7.94 -15.45
CA ASP A 18 -5.44 -7.28 -15.79
C ASP A 18 -6.31 -7.12 -14.53
N SER A 19 -7.36 -6.34 -14.67
CA SER A 19 -8.35 -6.17 -13.61
C SER A 19 -8.93 -7.52 -13.17
N PRO A 20 -9.09 -7.75 -11.86
CA PRO A 20 -9.77 -8.94 -11.39
C PRO A 20 -11.24 -8.96 -11.83
N ASP A 21 -11.79 -10.16 -12.07
CA ASP A 21 -13.22 -10.33 -12.34
C ASP A 21 -14.08 -9.70 -11.25
N ARG A 22 -13.67 -9.88 -9.98
CA ARG A 22 -14.30 -9.29 -8.79
C ARG A 22 -13.29 -9.17 -7.66
N THR A 23 -13.39 -8.08 -6.89
CA THR A 23 -12.53 -7.89 -5.71
C THR A 23 -13.19 -6.97 -4.68
N GLY A 24 -12.60 -6.85 -3.50
CA GLY A 24 -12.95 -5.85 -2.50
C GLY A 24 -14.38 -5.93 -1.99
N ALA A 25 -14.92 -7.13 -1.74
CA ALA A 25 -16.29 -7.31 -1.28
C ALA A 25 -16.52 -6.82 0.15
N VAL A 26 -17.58 -6.06 0.36
CA VAL A 26 -18.04 -5.54 1.66
C VAL A 26 -19.54 -5.75 1.81
N ILE A 27 -19.98 -6.34 2.92
CA ILE A 27 -21.39 -6.56 3.22
C ILE A 27 -22.09 -5.25 3.62
N SER A 28 -23.36 -5.11 3.23
CA SER A 28 -24.20 -3.98 3.66
C SER A 28 -24.46 -4.01 5.17
N PRO A 29 -24.77 -2.86 5.82
CA PRO A 29 -25.02 -2.81 7.26
C PRO A 29 -26.16 -3.73 7.73
N ASP A 30 -27.19 -3.92 6.91
CA ASP A 30 -28.35 -4.77 7.20
C ASP A 30 -28.12 -6.25 6.85
N GLY A 31 -26.95 -6.59 6.29
CA GLY A 31 -26.61 -7.96 5.92
C GLY A 31 -27.34 -8.51 4.71
N SER A 32 -28.16 -7.71 4.02
CA SER A 32 -28.99 -8.20 2.90
C SER A 32 -28.26 -8.25 1.55
N LYS A 33 -27.26 -7.36 1.39
CA LYS A 33 -26.52 -7.15 0.13
C LYS A 33 -25.02 -7.15 0.38
N PHE A 34 -24.27 -7.21 -0.71
CA PHE A 34 -22.86 -6.87 -0.70
C PHE A 34 -22.49 -6.02 -1.91
N ALA A 35 -21.52 -5.17 -1.73
CA ALA A 35 -20.89 -4.46 -2.82
C ALA A 35 -19.50 -5.06 -3.09
N TYR A 36 -19.01 -4.90 -4.31
CA TYR A 36 -17.71 -5.33 -4.75
C TYR A 36 -17.24 -4.52 -5.95
N LEU A 37 -15.95 -4.55 -6.26
CA LEU A 37 -15.38 -3.95 -7.45
C LEU A 37 -15.31 -4.99 -8.58
N ALA A 38 -15.76 -4.61 -9.78
CA ALA A 38 -15.65 -5.41 -10.98
C ALA A 38 -15.59 -4.52 -12.24
N PRO A 39 -15.06 -5.01 -13.35
CA PRO A 39 -14.96 -4.24 -14.57
C PRO A 39 -16.32 -3.78 -15.11
N TRP A 40 -16.38 -2.49 -15.49
CA TRP A 40 -17.41 -1.90 -16.32
C TRP A 40 -16.72 -1.00 -17.34
N ARG A 41 -16.83 -1.31 -18.64
CA ARG A 41 -16.08 -0.64 -19.71
C ARG A 41 -14.56 -0.51 -19.40
N ASP A 42 -13.98 -1.65 -19.05
CA ASP A 42 -12.54 -1.80 -18.77
C ASP A 42 -12.02 -0.98 -17.55
N ARG A 43 -12.91 -0.54 -16.67
CA ARG A 43 -12.57 0.13 -15.40
C ARG A 43 -13.26 -0.57 -14.24
N LEU A 44 -12.56 -0.74 -13.12
CA LEU A 44 -13.19 -1.21 -11.90
C LEU A 44 -14.23 -0.20 -11.45
N ASN A 45 -15.43 -0.69 -11.23
CA ASN A 45 -16.56 0.08 -10.73
C ASN A 45 -17.23 -0.68 -9.60
N VAL A 46 -18.06 0.00 -8.81
CA VAL A 46 -18.78 -0.61 -7.71
C VAL A 46 -20.03 -1.31 -8.26
N TRP A 47 -20.17 -2.57 -7.91
CA TRP A 47 -21.32 -3.41 -8.17
C TRP A 47 -21.98 -3.79 -6.85
N ILE A 48 -23.29 -3.94 -6.84
CA ILE A 48 -24.05 -4.47 -5.71
C ILE A 48 -24.85 -5.69 -6.13
N GLN A 49 -25.03 -6.61 -5.18
CA GLN A 49 -25.78 -7.84 -5.36
C GLN A 49 -26.45 -8.25 -4.04
N ASP A 50 -27.65 -8.82 -4.12
CA ASP A 50 -28.32 -9.43 -2.97
C ASP A 50 -27.58 -10.69 -2.51
N LEU A 51 -27.49 -10.88 -1.20
CA LEU A 51 -26.90 -12.09 -0.64
C LEU A 51 -27.84 -13.29 -0.74
N ASP A 52 -29.12 -13.11 -0.47
CA ASP A 52 -30.10 -14.20 -0.40
C ASP A 52 -31.15 -14.12 -1.51
N GLY A 53 -31.11 -13.12 -2.36
CA GLY A 53 -32.07 -12.86 -3.43
C GLY A 53 -31.63 -13.37 -4.80
N GLU A 54 -32.57 -13.35 -5.75
CA GLU A 54 -32.32 -13.68 -7.16
C GLU A 54 -32.00 -12.44 -8.00
N GLU A 55 -31.92 -11.25 -7.40
CA GLU A 55 -31.59 -10.02 -8.13
C GLU A 55 -30.19 -10.10 -8.75
N LYS A 56 -30.14 -9.75 -10.04
CA LYS A 56 -28.87 -9.72 -10.76
C LYS A 56 -27.97 -8.61 -10.20
N ALA A 57 -26.69 -8.85 -10.21
CA ALA A 57 -25.69 -7.84 -9.90
C ALA A 57 -25.87 -6.58 -10.76
N ARG A 58 -25.76 -5.42 -10.14
CA ARG A 58 -25.93 -4.10 -10.77
C ARG A 58 -24.71 -3.23 -10.54
N CYS A 59 -24.14 -2.67 -11.61
CA CYS A 59 -23.14 -1.62 -11.52
C CYS A 59 -23.80 -0.33 -11.01
N VAL A 60 -23.23 0.32 -10.01
CA VAL A 60 -23.80 1.51 -9.37
C VAL A 60 -22.96 2.76 -9.52
N THR A 61 -21.71 2.62 -9.95
CA THR A 61 -20.88 3.70 -10.45
C THR A 61 -20.68 3.49 -11.95
N ALA A 62 -20.36 4.50 -12.71
CA ALA A 62 -20.25 4.38 -14.16
C ALA A 62 -19.03 5.17 -14.67
N ASP A 63 -17.92 5.11 -13.94
CA ASP A 63 -16.69 5.72 -14.35
C ASP A 63 -16.07 4.95 -15.51
N SER A 64 -15.84 5.62 -16.63
CA SER A 64 -15.22 5.04 -17.82
C SER A 64 -13.80 5.55 -18.07
N ARG A 65 -13.32 6.45 -17.22
CA ARG A 65 -11.98 7.04 -17.35
C ARG A 65 -10.98 6.38 -16.42
N ARG A 66 -11.39 6.18 -15.14
CA ARG A 66 -10.49 5.68 -14.10
C ARG A 66 -11.18 4.66 -13.20
N SER A 67 -10.44 3.65 -12.77
CA SER A 67 -10.97 2.63 -11.86
C SER A 67 -11.28 3.22 -10.48
N VAL A 68 -12.45 2.87 -9.94
CA VAL A 68 -12.78 3.11 -8.53
C VAL A 68 -12.00 2.12 -7.67
N LEU A 69 -11.30 2.59 -6.65
CA LEU A 69 -10.49 1.73 -5.77
C LEU A 69 -11.07 1.59 -4.36
N ARG A 70 -11.84 2.59 -3.91
CA ARG A 70 -12.40 2.63 -2.55
C ARG A 70 -13.85 3.04 -2.58
N TYR A 71 -14.68 2.36 -1.77
CA TYR A 71 -16.08 2.70 -1.58
C TYR A 71 -16.53 2.37 -0.15
N HIS A 72 -17.63 2.98 0.28
CA HIS A 72 -18.11 2.90 1.66
C HIS A 72 -19.63 2.77 1.69
N TRP A 73 -20.13 1.75 2.41
CA TRP A 73 -21.53 1.72 2.79
C TRP A 73 -21.81 2.79 3.85
N THR A 74 -22.87 3.54 3.72
CA THR A 74 -23.40 4.38 4.80
C THR A 74 -24.39 3.60 5.64
N ASP A 75 -24.77 4.12 6.82
CA ASP A 75 -25.83 3.50 7.63
C ASP A 75 -27.23 3.61 7.02
N ASP A 76 -27.46 4.58 6.13
CA ASP A 76 -28.64 4.67 5.30
C ASP A 76 -28.44 3.79 4.05
N PRO A 77 -29.25 2.71 3.85
CA PRO A 77 -29.08 1.79 2.73
C PRO A 77 -29.33 2.44 1.35
N ARG A 78 -29.81 3.68 1.32
CA ARG A 78 -29.98 4.46 0.10
C ARG A 78 -28.65 4.96 -0.46
N TRP A 79 -27.65 5.23 0.40
CA TRP A 79 -26.44 5.92 0.00
C TRP A 79 -25.20 5.03 0.04
N LEU A 80 -24.44 5.05 -1.04
CA LEU A 80 -23.09 4.51 -1.11
C LEU A 80 -22.15 5.66 -1.48
N LEU A 81 -20.97 5.70 -0.85
CA LEU A 81 -19.93 6.68 -1.13
C LEU A 81 -18.74 6.01 -1.81
N TYR A 82 -18.02 6.75 -2.65
CA TYR A 82 -16.75 6.28 -3.20
C TYR A 82 -15.79 7.46 -3.39
N GLU A 83 -14.51 7.14 -3.42
CA GLU A 83 -13.44 8.11 -3.63
C GLU A 83 -12.88 7.96 -5.04
N GLN A 84 -12.61 9.11 -5.71
CA GLN A 84 -12.04 9.15 -7.05
C GLN A 84 -11.12 10.34 -7.22
N ASP A 85 -9.98 10.14 -7.91
CA ASP A 85 -9.04 11.20 -8.29
C ASP A 85 -9.14 11.52 -9.81
N GLY A 86 -8.46 12.58 -10.22
CA GLY A 86 -8.38 13.00 -11.62
C GLY A 86 -7.08 12.54 -12.27
N ASP A 87 -7.13 11.50 -13.14
CA ASP A 87 -6.00 11.08 -13.97
C ASP A 87 -4.70 10.77 -13.19
N GLY A 88 -4.82 10.38 -11.91
CA GLY A 88 -3.68 9.99 -11.06
C GLY A 88 -3.03 11.10 -10.26
N ASP A 89 -3.66 12.26 -10.15
CA ASP A 89 -3.14 13.43 -9.40
C ASP A 89 -3.28 13.30 -7.87
N GLU A 90 -3.87 12.20 -7.39
CA GLU A 90 -4.16 11.93 -5.99
C GLU A 90 -5.08 12.96 -5.29
N ASN A 91 -5.74 13.85 -6.02
CA ASN A 91 -6.74 14.75 -5.47
C ASN A 91 -8.09 14.02 -5.39
N TYR A 92 -8.23 13.17 -4.38
CA TYR A 92 -9.43 12.35 -4.19
C TYR A 92 -10.62 13.18 -3.76
N HIS A 93 -11.69 13.15 -4.56
CA HIS A 93 -13.01 13.69 -4.22
C HIS A 93 -13.91 12.57 -3.68
N LEU A 94 -14.86 12.94 -2.81
CA LEU A 94 -15.87 12.06 -2.28
C LEU A 94 -17.15 12.16 -3.13
N HIS A 95 -17.58 11.03 -3.68
CA HIS A 95 -18.77 10.93 -4.52
C HIS A 95 -19.87 10.15 -3.81
N ARG A 96 -21.13 10.45 -4.12
CA ARG A 96 -22.32 9.77 -3.60
C ARG A 96 -23.11 9.12 -4.72
N VAL A 97 -23.52 7.87 -4.50
CA VAL A 97 -24.47 7.12 -5.35
C VAL A 97 -25.80 7.00 -4.64
N ASP A 98 -26.93 7.29 -5.34
CA ASP A 98 -28.27 7.05 -4.87
C ASP A 98 -28.75 5.65 -5.30
N LEU A 99 -28.66 4.69 -4.39
CA LEU A 99 -29.08 3.30 -4.64
C LEU A 99 -30.59 3.15 -4.81
N GLY A 100 -31.38 4.10 -4.27
CA GLY A 100 -32.82 4.16 -4.41
C GLY A 100 -33.30 4.76 -5.74
N ASN A 101 -32.39 5.40 -6.50
CA ASN A 101 -32.69 6.00 -7.80
C ASN A 101 -31.56 5.73 -8.80
N PRO A 102 -31.52 4.51 -9.39
CA PRO A 102 -30.41 4.05 -10.20
C PRO A 102 -30.21 4.80 -11.53
N ASP A 103 -31.17 5.64 -11.93
CA ASP A 103 -31.11 6.44 -13.16
C ASP A 103 -30.43 7.81 -12.94
N VAL A 104 -30.04 8.12 -11.70
CA VAL A 104 -29.33 9.35 -11.37
C VAL A 104 -27.85 9.08 -11.27
N ASP A 105 -27.05 9.90 -11.96
CA ASP A 105 -25.59 9.84 -11.92
C ASP A 105 -25.05 10.09 -10.49
N ALA A 106 -23.88 9.57 -10.20
CA ALA A 106 -23.15 9.87 -8.98
C ALA A 106 -22.87 11.37 -8.86
N VAL A 107 -22.93 11.89 -7.65
CA VAL A 107 -22.71 13.32 -7.34
C VAL A 107 -21.40 13.49 -6.63
N ASP A 108 -20.52 14.36 -7.15
CA ASP A 108 -19.33 14.82 -6.44
C ASP A 108 -19.75 15.72 -5.28
N LEU A 109 -19.44 15.30 -4.05
CA LEU A 109 -19.77 16.01 -2.82
C LEU A 109 -18.70 17.03 -2.39
N THR A 110 -17.53 16.96 -3.01
CA THR A 110 -16.37 17.83 -2.71
C THR A 110 -15.78 18.43 -3.99
N PRO A 111 -16.59 19.15 -4.81
CA PRO A 111 -16.23 19.60 -6.16
C PRO A 111 -15.28 20.81 -6.14
N PHE A 112 -14.15 20.71 -5.44
CA PHE A 112 -13.16 21.75 -5.31
C PHE A 112 -11.89 21.39 -6.09
N PRO A 113 -11.60 22.04 -7.22
CA PRO A 113 -10.44 21.70 -8.04
C PRO A 113 -9.12 21.72 -7.26
N GLY A 114 -8.33 20.67 -7.36
CA GLY A 114 -7.05 20.53 -6.68
C GLY A 114 -7.15 20.26 -5.18
N ALA A 115 -8.36 20.09 -4.64
CA ALA A 115 -8.55 19.70 -3.25
C ALA A 115 -8.52 18.16 -3.10
N ARG A 116 -8.17 17.71 -1.89
CA ARG A 116 -8.10 16.31 -1.52
C ARG A 116 -8.88 16.06 -0.24
N VAL A 117 -9.72 15.04 -0.25
CA VAL A 117 -10.35 14.49 0.96
C VAL A 117 -9.39 13.52 1.62
N THR A 118 -9.27 13.58 2.94
CA THR A 118 -8.57 12.59 3.76
C THR A 118 -9.30 12.42 5.09
N GLY A 119 -9.02 11.36 5.85
CA GLY A 119 -9.56 11.18 7.20
C GLY A 119 -11.09 11.15 7.26
N PHE A 120 -11.72 10.44 6.34
CA PHE A 120 -13.17 10.29 6.28
C PHE A 120 -13.69 9.32 7.35
N ASP A 121 -14.78 9.70 8.03
CA ASP A 121 -15.50 8.87 9.01
C ASP A 121 -17.02 9.03 8.89
N LEU A 122 -17.76 8.00 9.32
CA LEU A 122 -19.23 7.98 9.41
C LEU A 122 -19.62 7.81 10.89
N PRO A 123 -19.72 8.90 11.67
CA PRO A 123 -19.98 8.83 13.09
C PRO A 123 -21.38 8.26 13.40
N PRO A 124 -21.52 7.19 14.21
CA PRO A 124 -22.84 6.63 14.56
C PRO A 124 -23.74 7.63 15.30
N THR A 125 -23.14 8.62 15.96
CA THR A 125 -23.84 9.68 16.68
C THR A 125 -24.43 10.75 15.76
N ARG A 126 -24.09 10.74 14.47
CA ARG A 126 -24.55 11.72 13.46
C ARG A 126 -25.04 11.00 12.20
N PRO A 127 -26.14 10.25 12.27
CA PRO A 127 -26.66 9.52 11.12
C PRO A 127 -26.95 10.47 9.96
N GLY A 128 -26.62 10.04 8.73
CA GLY A 128 -26.77 10.85 7.52
C GLY A 128 -25.68 11.90 7.29
N HIS A 129 -24.66 11.95 8.16
CA HIS A 129 -23.51 12.84 8.01
C HIS A 129 -22.20 12.04 7.91
N ALA A 130 -21.25 12.61 7.20
CA ALA A 130 -19.85 12.22 7.23
C ALA A 130 -19.00 13.34 7.85
N VAL A 131 -17.91 12.98 8.48
CA VAL A 131 -16.87 13.94 8.90
C VAL A 131 -15.63 13.67 8.09
N LEU A 132 -15.03 14.70 7.52
CA LEU A 132 -13.88 14.57 6.62
C LEU A 132 -12.91 15.75 6.77
N ASN A 133 -11.65 15.48 6.45
CA ASN A 133 -10.64 16.50 6.32
C ASN A 133 -10.46 16.87 4.86
N LEU A 134 -10.42 18.18 4.55
CA LEU A 134 -10.37 18.71 3.18
C LEU A 134 -9.40 19.90 3.12
N ASN A 135 -8.45 19.86 2.19
CA ASN A 135 -7.44 20.90 2.00
C ASN A 135 -7.86 22.00 1.01
N HIS A 136 -9.16 22.22 0.87
CA HIS A 136 -9.72 23.21 -0.07
C HIS A 136 -9.20 24.64 0.14
N ARG A 137 -8.98 25.05 1.40
CA ARG A 137 -8.50 26.40 1.74
C ARG A 137 -7.02 26.59 1.46
N ASP A 138 -6.23 25.57 1.73
CA ASP A 138 -4.76 25.56 1.64
C ASP A 138 -4.29 24.15 1.30
N PRO A 139 -3.55 23.95 0.21
CA PRO A 139 -3.13 22.60 -0.22
C PRO A 139 -2.33 21.81 0.82
N ALA A 140 -1.66 22.49 1.77
CA ALA A 140 -0.87 21.86 2.83
C ALA A 140 -1.69 21.61 4.12
N VAL A 141 -2.91 22.14 4.24
CA VAL A 141 -3.64 22.16 5.51
C VAL A 141 -5.04 21.59 5.34
N PHE A 142 -5.34 20.55 6.08
CA PHE A 142 -6.63 19.86 6.05
C PHE A 142 -7.56 20.39 7.15
N ASP A 143 -8.55 21.16 6.77
CA ASP A 143 -9.61 21.64 7.66
C ASP A 143 -10.66 20.53 7.87
N LEU A 144 -11.32 20.51 9.03
CA LEU A 144 -12.36 19.55 9.37
C LEU A 144 -13.74 20.06 8.98
N TYR A 145 -14.45 19.24 8.22
CA TYR A 145 -15.81 19.52 7.75
C TYR A 145 -16.79 18.43 8.16
N GLU A 146 -18.04 18.81 8.39
CA GLU A 146 -19.20 17.93 8.40
C GLU A 146 -19.90 18.02 7.04
N LEU A 147 -20.19 16.86 6.46
CA LEU A 147 -20.91 16.74 5.20
C LEU A 147 -22.25 16.07 5.43
N HIS A 148 -23.36 16.75 5.09
CA HIS A 148 -24.67 16.11 5.04
C HIS A 148 -24.79 15.28 3.76
N ILE A 149 -24.81 13.94 3.88
CA ILE A 149 -24.70 13.01 2.74
C ILE A 149 -25.81 13.22 1.71
N ALA A 150 -27.06 13.37 2.14
CA ALA A 150 -28.20 13.46 1.23
C ALA A 150 -28.27 14.78 0.44
N THR A 151 -27.82 15.90 1.00
CA THR A 151 -27.89 17.23 0.35
C THR A 151 -26.56 17.67 -0.26
N GLY A 152 -25.43 17.14 0.21
CA GLY A 152 -24.08 17.61 -0.16
C GLY A 152 -23.68 18.90 0.57
N GLU A 153 -24.42 19.34 1.58
CA GLU A 153 -24.09 20.53 2.36
C GLU A 153 -22.83 20.27 3.20
N LEU A 154 -21.81 21.13 3.01
CA LEU A 154 -20.55 21.11 3.75
C LEU A 154 -20.56 22.22 4.80
N THR A 155 -20.33 21.85 6.07
CA THR A 155 -20.20 22.77 7.19
C THR A 155 -18.79 22.70 7.76
N LEU A 156 -18.08 23.81 7.83
CA LEU A 156 -16.76 23.88 8.47
C LEU A 156 -16.92 23.70 9.99
N LEU A 157 -16.32 22.66 10.54
CA LEU A 157 -16.28 22.40 11.99
C LEU A 157 -15.08 23.08 12.65
N ALA A 158 -13.89 22.94 12.05
CA ALA A 158 -12.68 23.57 12.55
C ALA A 158 -11.70 23.90 11.42
N ARG A 159 -11.05 25.04 11.56
CA ARG A 159 -9.86 25.37 10.75
C ARG A 159 -8.64 24.78 11.42
N ASN A 160 -7.92 23.94 10.70
CA ASN A 160 -6.63 23.42 11.16
C ASN A 160 -5.61 24.60 11.19
N PRO A 161 -4.96 24.87 12.33
CA PRO A 161 -4.01 25.98 12.43
C PRO A 161 -2.68 25.73 11.69
N GLY A 162 -2.50 24.53 11.13
CA GLY A 162 -1.23 24.02 10.63
C GLY A 162 -0.51 23.17 11.68
N GLY A 163 0.48 22.39 11.24
CA GLY A 163 1.22 21.48 12.13
C GLY A 163 0.47 20.19 12.49
N SER A 164 -0.84 20.11 12.27
CA SER A 164 -1.64 18.89 12.44
C SER A 164 -1.96 18.29 11.06
N SER A 165 -1.76 16.99 10.93
CA SER A 165 -2.00 16.26 9.69
C SER A 165 -3.48 16.07 9.37
N ALA A 166 -4.27 15.73 10.41
CA ALA A 166 -5.70 15.55 10.34
C ALA A 166 -6.34 15.87 11.69
N LEU A 167 -7.58 16.36 11.65
CA LEU A 167 -8.40 16.51 12.83
C LEU A 167 -9.42 15.37 12.89
N VAL A 168 -9.69 14.87 14.07
CA VAL A 168 -10.70 13.83 14.33
C VAL A 168 -11.75 14.37 15.30
N TYR A 169 -12.98 13.87 15.17
CA TYR A 169 -14.14 14.37 15.88
C TYR A 169 -14.68 13.31 16.83
N ALA A 170 -14.73 13.64 18.13
CA ALA A 170 -15.29 12.78 19.14
C ALA A 170 -16.82 12.93 19.24
N PRO A 171 -17.54 11.91 19.76
CA PRO A 171 -19.01 11.92 19.86
C PRO A 171 -19.59 13.10 20.66
N ASP A 172 -18.86 13.63 21.62
CA ASP A 172 -19.25 14.77 22.45
C ASP A 172 -19.03 16.15 21.77
N GLY A 173 -18.47 16.14 20.57
CA GLY A 173 -18.15 17.36 19.83
C GLY A 173 -16.72 17.87 20.05
N THR A 174 -15.94 17.21 20.91
CA THR A 174 -14.53 17.55 21.09
C THR A 174 -13.72 17.11 19.86
N MET A 175 -12.75 17.92 19.48
CA MET A 175 -11.88 17.63 18.35
C MET A 175 -10.46 17.39 18.85
N TYR A 176 -9.79 16.43 18.18
CA TYR A 176 -8.39 16.09 18.45
C TYR A 176 -7.62 16.08 17.13
N GLY A 177 -6.31 16.23 17.21
CA GLY A 177 -5.42 16.11 16.07
C GLY A 177 -4.08 15.55 16.50
N HIS A 178 -3.34 15.01 15.56
CA HIS A 178 -1.94 14.68 15.77
C HIS A 178 -1.08 15.36 14.71
N GLY A 179 0.07 15.84 15.10
CA GLY A 179 1.00 16.55 14.23
C GLY A 179 2.41 16.46 14.77
N LEU A 180 3.36 17.10 14.08
CA LEU A 180 4.74 17.16 14.55
C LEU A 180 4.95 18.39 15.44
N SER A 181 5.65 18.21 16.56
CA SER A 181 6.25 19.29 17.32
C SER A 181 7.45 19.89 16.59
N GLU A 182 7.96 21.01 17.08
CA GLU A 182 9.20 21.64 16.56
C GLU A 182 10.41 20.69 16.65
N ASP A 183 10.42 19.79 17.63
CA ASP A 183 11.50 18.80 17.83
C ASP A 183 11.33 17.54 16.96
N GLY A 184 10.25 17.45 16.17
CA GLY A 184 9.95 16.31 15.31
C GLY A 184 9.25 15.13 16.02
N ASP A 185 8.84 15.28 17.28
CA ASP A 185 8.01 14.31 17.97
C ASP A 185 6.55 14.45 17.54
N ILE A 186 5.79 13.35 17.61
CA ILE A 186 4.37 13.37 17.29
C ILE A 186 3.58 13.79 18.52
N GLU A 187 2.84 14.87 18.41
CA GLU A 187 2.01 15.40 19.45
C GLU A 187 0.54 15.06 19.17
N LEU A 188 -0.11 14.35 20.10
CA LEU A 188 -1.55 14.19 20.13
C LEU A 188 -2.12 15.35 20.95
N SER A 189 -2.99 16.14 20.32
CA SER A 189 -3.49 17.39 20.87
C SER A 189 -5.01 17.49 20.81
N ARG A 190 -5.59 18.22 21.76
CA ARG A 190 -7.00 18.59 21.81
C ARG A 190 -7.19 20.00 21.24
N TRP A 191 -8.23 20.17 20.40
CA TRP A 191 -8.64 21.47 19.90
C TRP A 191 -9.40 22.25 20.96
N GLU A 192 -8.93 23.46 21.27
CA GLU A 192 -9.60 24.38 22.18
C GLU A 192 -10.40 25.41 21.37
N THR A 193 -11.72 25.23 21.32
CA THR A 193 -12.63 26.00 20.47
C THR A 193 -12.60 27.50 20.79
N GLU A 194 -12.43 27.90 22.06
CA GLU A 194 -12.43 29.31 22.49
C GLU A 194 -11.20 30.07 22.00
N SER A 195 -10.03 29.44 22.03
CA SER A 195 -8.77 30.07 21.60
C SER A 195 -8.44 29.81 20.15
N GLY A 196 -9.03 28.77 19.52
CA GLY A 196 -8.67 28.30 18.19
C GLY A 196 -7.26 27.71 18.12
N THR A 197 -6.79 27.07 19.20
CA THR A 197 -5.43 26.50 19.32
C THR A 197 -5.48 25.04 19.72
N MET A 198 -4.40 24.32 19.47
CA MET A 198 -4.20 22.94 19.92
C MET A 198 -3.55 22.94 21.31
N ARG A 199 -4.05 22.10 22.23
CA ARG A 199 -3.45 21.84 23.54
C ARG A 199 -2.98 20.39 23.59
N SER A 200 -1.68 20.23 23.86
CA SER A 200 -1.06 18.90 23.96
C SER A 200 -1.73 18.00 25.01
N VAL A 201 -1.98 16.76 24.64
CA VAL A 201 -2.44 15.66 25.51
C VAL A 201 -1.26 14.75 25.85
N THR A 202 -0.51 14.31 24.86
CA THR A 202 0.69 13.46 25.02
C THR A 202 1.55 13.52 23.77
N THR A 203 2.81 13.11 23.89
CA THR A 203 3.77 13.08 22.78
C THR A 203 4.32 11.66 22.58
N PHE A 204 4.71 11.33 21.35
CA PHE A 204 5.36 10.09 20.95
C PHE A 204 6.64 10.40 20.20
N PRO A 205 7.75 9.63 20.40
CA PRO A 205 8.98 9.87 19.67
C PRO A 205 8.76 9.77 18.15
N GLY A 206 9.00 10.85 17.42
CA GLY A 206 8.76 10.91 15.97
C GLY A 206 9.62 9.92 15.19
N SER A 207 10.86 9.67 15.64
CA SER A 207 11.74 8.66 15.04
C SER A 207 11.24 7.22 15.13
N ASP A 208 10.30 6.93 16.01
CA ASP A 208 9.66 5.62 16.14
C ASP A 208 8.44 5.51 15.22
N HIS A 209 7.93 6.64 14.71
CA HIS A 209 6.68 6.72 13.94
C HIS A 209 6.84 7.54 12.64
N PRO A 210 7.64 7.09 11.66
CA PRO A 210 7.89 7.86 10.43
C PRO A 210 6.64 8.08 9.57
N LEU A 211 5.61 7.27 9.75
CA LEU A 211 4.32 7.40 9.05
C LEU A 211 3.21 8.02 9.94
N GLY A 212 3.59 8.67 11.05
CA GLY A 212 2.64 9.17 12.02
C GLY A 212 2.13 8.08 12.98
N LEU A 213 1.14 8.42 13.81
CA LEU A 213 0.51 7.46 14.73
C LEU A 213 -0.39 6.51 13.93
N GLN A 214 0.07 5.29 13.73
CA GLN A 214 -0.67 4.27 12.99
C GLN A 214 -0.64 2.91 13.73
N PRO A 215 -1.80 2.27 13.95
CA PRO A 215 -3.14 2.84 13.74
C PRO A 215 -3.48 3.92 14.77
N PHE A 216 -4.45 4.78 14.42
CA PHE A 216 -5.05 5.76 15.32
C PHE A 216 -6.58 5.74 15.14
N GLN A 217 -7.33 5.56 16.22
CA GLN A 217 -8.80 5.54 16.20
C GLN A 217 -9.35 6.00 17.54
N LEU A 218 -10.28 6.98 17.55
CA LEU A 218 -10.99 7.35 18.78
C LEU A 218 -11.85 6.20 19.30
N THR A 219 -11.95 6.08 20.63
CA THR A 219 -12.90 5.16 21.25
C THR A 219 -14.35 5.63 21.04
N PRO A 220 -15.34 4.72 21.02
CA PRO A 220 -16.73 5.07 20.78
C PRO A 220 -17.33 6.08 21.75
N ASP A 221 -16.83 6.10 23.00
CA ASP A 221 -17.23 7.06 24.03
C ASP A 221 -16.49 8.40 23.94
N GLY A 222 -15.49 8.52 23.09
CA GLY A 222 -14.69 9.73 22.87
C GLY A 222 -13.74 10.08 24.02
N THR A 223 -13.60 9.21 25.05
CA THR A 223 -12.74 9.49 26.22
C THR A 223 -11.30 9.05 25.97
N GLY A 224 -11.05 8.21 24.96
CA GLY A 224 -9.75 7.67 24.64
C GLY A 224 -9.51 7.52 23.14
N ALA A 225 -8.33 7.03 22.82
CA ALA A 225 -7.96 6.60 21.48
C ALA A 225 -7.18 5.27 21.54
N TRP A 226 -7.42 4.39 20.57
CA TRP A 226 -6.55 3.25 20.30
C TRP A 226 -5.42 3.69 19.38
N VAL A 227 -4.20 3.44 19.82
CA VAL A 227 -2.99 3.93 19.12
C VAL A 227 -1.97 2.80 19.02
N GLY A 228 -1.29 2.71 17.89
CA GLY A 228 -0.09 1.89 17.74
C GLY A 228 1.09 2.60 18.41
N SER A 229 1.67 2.01 19.46
CA SER A 229 2.73 2.61 20.25
C SER A 229 3.95 1.69 20.38
N TYR A 230 5.15 2.28 20.18
CA TYR A 230 6.45 1.65 20.44
C TYR A 230 7.02 2.03 21.83
N ARG A 231 6.29 2.80 22.64
CA ARG A 231 6.78 3.22 23.96
C ARG A 231 7.08 2.00 24.84
N ASP A 232 8.29 1.94 25.38
CA ASP A 232 8.78 0.82 26.21
C ASP A 232 8.63 -0.57 25.56
N SER A 233 8.67 -0.64 24.22
CA SER A 233 8.55 -1.87 23.47
C SER A 233 9.38 -1.86 22.20
N GLU A 234 9.89 -3.03 21.82
CA GLU A 234 10.52 -3.24 20.52
C GLU A 234 9.48 -3.35 19.39
N HIS A 235 8.33 -3.98 19.67
CA HIS A 235 7.24 -4.15 18.73
C HIS A 235 6.07 -3.23 19.05
N THR A 236 5.35 -2.80 18.02
CA THR A 236 4.13 -2.00 18.22
C THR A 236 3.08 -2.75 19.01
N ARG A 237 2.52 -2.07 19.99
CA ARG A 237 1.40 -2.53 20.81
C ARG A 237 0.20 -1.66 20.55
N ILE A 238 -0.99 -2.22 20.60
CA ILE A 238 -2.19 -1.40 20.67
C ILE A 238 -2.37 -0.91 22.12
N VAL A 239 -2.38 0.39 22.30
CA VAL A 239 -2.61 1.04 23.59
C VAL A 239 -3.90 1.85 23.53
N HIS A 240 -4.57 1.95 24.68
CA HIS A 240 -5.60 2.95 24.93
C HIS A 240 -4.92 4.17 25.55
N VAL A 241 -5.03 5.31 24.89
CA VAL A 241 -4.59 6.61 25.40
C VAL A 241 -5.81 7.33 25.98
N ASP A 242 -5.81 7.62 27.27
CA ASP A 242 -6.82 8.48 27.91
C ASP A 242 -6.63 9.94 27.44
N LEU A 243 -7.60 10.50 26.76
CA LEU A 243 -7.49 11.82 26.13
C LEU A 243 -7.56 13.01 27.11
N ASN A 244 -7.88 12.76 28.38
CA ASN A 244 -7.84 13.78 29.43
C ASN A 244 -6.48 13.84 30.11
N THR A 245 -5.83 12.68 30.32
CA THR A 245 -4.60 12.57 31.11
C THR A 245 -3.36 12.27 30.25
N GLY A 246 -3.52 11.79 29.01
CA GLY A 246 -2.44 11.31 28.14
C GLY A 246 -1.84 9.96 28.60
N GLN A 247 -2.45 9.28 29.58
CA GLN A 247 -1.94 8.01 30.09
C GLN A 247 -2.24 6.88 29.11
N GLU A 248 -1.22 6.04 28.84
CA GLU A 248 -1.34 4.83 28.03
C GLU A 248 -1.64 3.61 28.90
N THR A 249 -2.54 2.76 28.40
CA THR A 249 -2.80 1.43 28.93
C THR A 249 -2.74 0.42 27.79
N VAL A 250 -1.94 -0.64 27.94
CA VAL A 250 -1.82 -1.68 26.89
C VAL A 250 -3.13 -2.45 26.77
N VAL A 251 -3.69 -2.48 25.57
CA VAL A 251 -4.89 -3.25 25.23
C VAL A 251 -4.51 -4.63 24.74
N ASP A 252 -3.57 -4.69 23.80
CA ASP A 252 -3.04 -5.96 23.26
C ASP A 252 -1.62 -5.78 22.73
N SER A 253 -0.87 -6.89 22.69
CA SER A 253 0.48 -6.93 22.15
C SER A 253 0.86 -8.33 21.70
N HIS A 254 1.77 -8.44 20.74
CA HIS A 254 2.38 -9.70 20.37
C HIS A 254 3.89 -9.68 20.71
N PRO A 255 4.45 -10.75 21.30
CA PRO A 255 5.83 -10.73 21.81
C PRO A 255 6.92 -10.61 20.72
N GLY A 256 6.61 -10.85 19.48
CA GLY A 256 7.60 -10.83 18.39
C GLY A 256 7.05 -10.32 17.06
N LEU A 257 5.88 -9.67 17.04
CA LEU A 257 5.29 -9.11 15.82
C LEU A 257 4.80 -7.70 16.07
N ASP A 258 4.92 -6.87 15.05
CA ASP A 258 4.27 -5.57 15.00
C ASP A 258 2.80 -5.69 14.57
N ILE A 259 2.00 -4.71 14.97
CA ILE A 259 0.69 -4.46 14.35
C ILE A 259 0.91 -4.29 12.83
N ASP A 260 0.01 -4.83 12.01
CA ASP A 260 0.14 -4.77 10.55
C ASP A 260 0.28 -3.31 10.06
N PRO A 261 1.44 -2.90 9.54
CA PRO A 261 1.70 -1.51 9.19
C PRO A 261 1.25 -1.14 7.78
N ARG A 262 0.83 -2.10 6.95
CA ARG A 262 0.66 -1.92 5.50
C ARG A 262 -0.42 -0.91 5.14
N ALA A 263 -1.50 -0.83 5.91
CA ALA A 263 -2.59 0.13 5.67
C ALA A 263 -2.16 1.60 5.84
N ALA A 264 -1.06 1.88 6.54
CA ALA A 264 -0.51 3.22 6.67
C ALA A 264 0.03 3.77 5.33
N VAL A 265 0.52 2.89 4.45
CA VAL A 265 1.05 3.24 3.13
C VAL A 265 0.00 3.03 2.03
N PHE A 266 -0.74 1.94 2.12
CA PHE A 266 -1.79 1.56 1.15
C PHE A 266 -3.17 1.57 1.81
N PRO A 267 -3.88 2.71 1.80
CA PRO A 267 -5.20 2.84 2.43
C PRO A 267 -6.30 1.96 1.80
N THR A 268 -6.02 1.31 0.68
CA THR A 268 -6.89 0.27 0.09
C THR A 268 -6.82 -1.05 0.84
N LEU A 269 -5.79 -1.27 1.66
CA LEU A 269 -5.70 -2.42 2.55
C LEU A 269 -6.52 -2.18 3.82
N PRO A 270 -7.07 -3.26 4.42
CA PRO A 270 -7.89 -3.11 5.61
C PRO A 270 -7.07 -2.61 6.81
N SER A 271 -7.72 -1.81 7.65
CA SER A 271 -7.16 -1.38 8.94
C SER A 271 -6.70 -2.59 9.77
N PRO A 272 -5.60 -2.47 10.51
CA PRO A 272 -5.21 -3.50 11.47
C PRO A 272 -6.15 -3.57 12.68
N LEU A 273 -6.96 -2.53 12.94
CA LEU A 273 -7.99 -2.54 13.95
C LEU A 273 -9.28 -3.13 13.38
N ILE A 274 -9.78 -4.19 13.98
CA ILE A 274 -11.05 -4.81 13.60
C ILE A 274 -12.09 -4.34 14.60
N LEU A 275 -13.05 -3.57 14.09
CA LEU A 275 -14.08 -2.92 14.91
C LEU A 275 -15.43 -3.61 14.71
N ASP A 276 -16.20 -3.68 15.80
CA ASP A 276 -17.63 -3.98 15.72
C ASP A 276 -18.33 -2.90 14.89
N ARG A 277 -19.13 -3.32 13.92
CA ARG A 277 -19.72 -2.37 12.98
C ARG A 277 -20.71 -1.41 13.64
N ARG A 278 -21.48 -1.89 14.62
CA ARG A 278 -22.54 -1.13 15.29
C ARG A 278 -21.99 -0.23 16.40
N THR A 279 -21.15 -0.82 17.28
CA THR A 279 -20.67 -0.11 18.48
C THR A 279 -19.37 0.62 18.25
N LYS A 280 -18.62 0.26 17.19
CA LYS A 280 -17.24 0.70 16.90
C LYS A 280 -16.24 0.26 17.97
N ASP A 281 -16.60 -0.65 18.87
CA ASP A 281 -15.67 -1.24 19.82
C ASP A 281 -14.60 -2.06 19.12
N LEU A 282 -13.40 -2.07 19.67
CA LEU A 282 -12.29 -2.88 19.18
C LEU A 282 -12.51 -4.35 19.53
N ILE A 283 -12.73 -5.19 18.52
CA ILE A 283 -12.99 -6.63 18.69
C ILE A 283 -11.82 -7.52 18.28
N GLY A 284 -10.83 -6.97 17.59
CA GLY A 284 -9.63 -7.71 17.20
C GLY A 284 -8.53 -6.81 16.66
N VAL A 285 -7.31 -7.35 16.62
CA VAL A 285 -6.11 -6.69 16.11
C VAL A 285 -5.37 -7.61 15.13
N ARG A 286 -4.93 -7.05 14.01
CA ARG A 286 -4.09 -7.75 13.04
C ARG A 286 -2.61 -7.43 13.28
N TYR A 287 -1.81 -8.47 13.41
CA TYR A 287 -0.36 -8.45 13.46
C TYR A 287 0.20 -9.07 12.16
N LEU A 288 1.42 -8.72 11.81
CA LEU A 288 2.06 -9.23 10.60
C LEU A 288 3.47 -9.76 10.90
N GLY A 289 3.62 -11.08 10.74
CA GLY A 289 4.89 -11.78 10.72
C GLY A 289 5.26 -12.26 9.33
N GLU A 290 5.72 -13.51 9.22
CA GLU A 290 5.80 -14.21 7.93
C GLU A 290 4.40 -14.37 7.32
N ARG A 291 3.39 -14.61 8.15
CA ARG A 291 1.97 -14.70 7.83
C ARG A 291 1.18 -13.70 8.69
N ALA A 292 -0.02 -13.32 8.25
CA ALA A 292 -0.90 -12.47 9.03
C ALA A 292 -1.49 -13.22 10.22
N VAL A 293 -1.51 -12.58 11.39
CA VAL A 293 -2.09 -13.11 12.64
C VAL A 293 -3.16 -12.17 13.14
N ILE A 294 -4.41 -12.65 13.23
CA ILE A 294 -5.50 -11.90 13.86
C ILE A 294 -5.70 -12.41 15.27
N ARG A 295 -5.65 -11.49 16.24
CA ARG A 295 -5.97 -11.76 17.66
C ARG A 295 -7.36 -11.23 17.97
N PRO A 296 -8.32 -12.09 18.29
CA PRO A 296 -9.64 -11.66 18.75
C PRO A 296 -9.55 -11.12 20.19
N LEU A 297 -10.29 -10.06 20.48
CA LEU A 297 -10.37 -9.43 21.79
C LEU A 297 -11.71 -9.68 22.49
N THR A 298 -12.69 -10.25 21.76
CA THR A 298 -14.01 -10.64 22.29
C THR A 298 -14.29 -12.11 22.02
N ALA A 299 -15.06 -12.76 22.91
CA ALA A 299 -15.42 -14.17 22.74
C ALA A 299 -16.21 -14.42 21.47
N HIS A 300 -17.17 -13.55 21.14
CA HIS A 300 -17.96 -13.66 19.91
C HIS A 300 -17.08 -13.64 18.65
N PHE A 301 -16.18 -12.66 18.56
CA PHE A 301 -15.29 -12.58 17.41
C PHE A 301 -14.27 -13.73 17.36
N ALA A 302 -13.87 -14.27 18.52
CA ALA A 302 -13.02 -15.47 18.56
C ALA A 302 -13.73 -16.67 17.93
N ASP A 303 -14.98 -16.93 18.29
CA ASP A 303 -15.79 -18.02 17.74
C ASP A 303 -16.03 -17.83 16.22
N VAL A 304 -16.32 -16.60 15.78
CA VAL A 304 -16.44 -16.27 14.35
C VAL A 304 -15.12 -16.55 13.63
N LEU A 305 -14.01 -16.04 14.15
CA LEU A 305 -12.70 -16.15 13.49
C LEU A 305 -12.24 -17.60 13.36
N ASP A 306 -12.50 -18.44 14.37
CA ASP A 306 -12.16 -19.86 14.31
C ASP A 306 -12.93 -20.58 13.20
N ASN A 307 -14.23 -20.30 13.05
CA ASN A 307 -15.01 -20.83 11.91
C ASN A 307 -14.54 -20.29 10.55
N LEU A 308 -14.19 -19.00 10.47
CA LEU A 308 -13.68 -18.43 9.22
C LEU A 308 -12.36 -19.07 8.80
N ARG A 309 -11.48 -19.39 9.71
CA ARG A 309 -10.18 -20.05 9.43
C ARG A 309 -10.34 -21.46 8.84
N GLU A 310 -11.45 -22.13 9.08
CA GLU A 310 -11.73 -23.43 8.48
C GLU A 310 -12.09 -23.36 6.98
N LEU A 311 -12.43 -22.15 6.48
CA LEU A 311 -12.83 -21.96 5.08
C LEU A 311 -11.65 -21.93 4.10
N SER A 312 -10.43 -21.65 4.56
CA SER A 312 -9.23 -21.58 3.72
C SER A 312 -7.96 -21.72 4.56
N ASP A 313 -6.91 -22.28 3.97
CA ASP A 313 -5.54 -22.33 4.50
C ASP A 313 -4.73 -21.03 4.21
N GLY A 314 -5.33 -20.10 3.46
CA GLY A 314 -4.79 -18.77 3.18
C GLY A 314 -4.86 -17.84 4.39
N ASP A 315 -4.20 -16.68 4.28
CA ASP A 315 -4.32 -15.60 5.26
C ASP A 315 -5.63 -14.84 5.04
N VAL A 316 -6.29 -14.46 6.14
CA VAL A 316 -7.44 -13.56 6.09
C VAL A 316 -6.96 -12.20 5.60
N ALA A 317 -7.28 -11.85 4.35
CA ALA A 317 -6.90 -10.59 3.73
C ALA A 317 -7.84 -9.45 4.14
N ALA A 318 -9.15 -9.67 4.08
CA ALA A 318 -10.17 -8.67 4.43
C ALA A 318 -11.35 -9.32 5.13
N LEU A 319 -12.01 -8.53 6.00
CA LEU A 319 -13.20 -8.91 6.75
C LEU A 319 -14.21 -7.77 6.71
N SER A 320 -15.49 -8.11 6.58
CA SER A 320 -16.59 -7.19 6.83
C SER A 320 -17.79 -7.93 7.42
N SER A 321 -18.51 -7.29 8.33
CA SER A 321 -19.71 -7.85 8.95
C SER A 321 -20.94 -6.97 8.70
N ASP A 322 -22.11 -7.55 8.89
CA ASP A 322 -23.34 -6.80 9.10
C ASP A 322 -23.31 -6.06 10.46
N ARG A 323 -24.35 -5.27 10.73
CA ARG A 323 -24.47 -4.49 11.95
C ARG A 323 -24.53 -5.36 13.24
N GLU A 324 -25.06 -6.57 13.11
CA GLU A 324 -25.22 -7.48 14.24
C GLU A 324 -24.02 -8.42 14.43
N GLY A 325 -23.02 -8.35 13.57
CA GLY A 325 -21.83 -9.21 13.62
C GLY A 325 -22.12 -10.69 13.41
N GLN A 326 -23.23 -11.02 12.72
CA GLN A 326 -23.66 -12.40 12.47
C GLN A 326 -23.34 -12.85 11.04
N ARG A 327 -23.42 -11.96 10.10
CA ARG A 327 -23.18 -12.24 8.67
C ARG A 327 -21.86 -11.59 8.25
N TRP A 328 -20.97 -12.39 7.67
CA TRP A 328 -19.61 -12.00 7.36
C TRP A 328 -19.25 -12.23 5.90
N ILE A 329 -18.48 -11.31 5.34
CA ILE A 329 -17.72 -11.56 4.12
C ILE A 329 -16.24 -11.56 4.49
N VAL A 330 -15.56 -12.64 4.11
CA VAL A 330 -14.13 -12.83 4.32
C VAL A 330 -13.44 -13.09 2.99
N SER A 331 -12.34 -12.38 2.75
CA SER A 331 -11.44 -12.65 1.62
C SER A 331 -10.14 -13.23 2.15
N PHE A 332 -9.68 -14.30 1.51
CA PHE A 332 -8.40 -14.94 1.80
C PHE A 332 -7.40 -14.67 0.70
N THR A 333 -6.13 -14.66 1.03
CA THR A 333 -5.00 -14.63 0.10
C THR A 333 -4.08 -15.81 0.36
N HIS A 334 -3.41 -16.30 -0.68
CA HIS A 334 -2.41 -17.35 -0.59
C HIS A 334 -1.28 -17.01 -1.56
N ASP A 335 -0.09 -17.56 -1.39
CA ASP A 335 1.05 -17.30 -2.29
C ASP A 335 0.82 -17.78 -3.73
N ARG A 336 0.03 -18.84 -3.90
CA ARG A 336 -0.32 -19.44 -5.20
C ARG A 336 -1.79 -19.33 -5.58
N ASP A 337 -2.55 -18.54 -4.86
CA ASP A 337 -3.96 -18.28 -5.17
C ASP A 337 -4.21 -16.79 -4.97
N PRO A 338 -4.60 -16.05 -6.01
CA PRO A 338 -4.92 -14.62 -5.89
C PRO A 338 -5.98 -14.32 -4.85
N GLY A 339 -6.72 -15.34 -4.42
CA GLY A 339 -7.64 -15.29 -3.31
C GLY A 339 -9.00 -15.90 -3.60
N VAL A 340 -9.76 -16.02 -2.55
CA VAL A 340 -11.16 -16.48 -2.57
C VAL A 340 -11.95 -15.65 -1.56
N THR A 341 -13.16 -15.26 -1.96
CA THR A 341 -14.07 -14.52 -1.10
C THR A 341 -15.26 -15.40 -0.74
N HIS A 342 -15.52 -15.53 0.57
CA HIS A 342 -16.63 -16.31 1.13
C HIS A 342 -17.63 -15.40 1.83
N PHE A 343 -18.87 -15.83 1.81
CA PHE A 343 -19.89 -15.43 2.76
C PHE A 343 -19.97 -16.48 3.88
N TYR A 344 -20.20 -16.04 5.09
CA TYR A 344 -20.40 -16.87 6.27
C TYR A 344 -21.52 -16.29 7.15
N ASP A 345 -22.47 -17.12 7.56
CA ASP A 345 -23.53 -16.79 8.51
C ASP A 345 -23.28 -17.53 9.83
N HIS A 346 -22.90 -16.76 10.86
CA HIS A 346 -22.55 -17.33 12.16
C HIS A 346 -23.76 -17.93 12.89
N THR A 347 -24.98 -17.44 12.60
CA THR A 347 -26.20 -17.94 13.23
C THR A 347 -26.54 -19.36 12.78
N THR A 348 -26.34 -19.66 11.50
CA THR A 348 -26.66 -20.96 10.89
C THR A 348 -25.45 -21.86 10.73
N GLY A 349 -24.25 -21.30 10.71
CA GLY A 349 -23.00 -21.97 10.34
C GLY A 349 -22.83 -22.15 8.82
N ASP A 350 -23.73 -21.62 8.01
CA ASP A 350 -23.66 -21.74 6.57
C ASP A 350 -22.54 -20.88 5.98
N SER A 351 -21.83 -21.44 5.00
CA SER A 351 -20.83 -20.72 4.24
C SER A 351 -20.91 -21.04 2.74
N ARG A 352 -20.51 -20.10 1.91
CA ARG A 352 -20.38 -20.31 0.46
C ARG A 352 -19.34 -19.40 -0.16
N VAL A 353 -18.68 -19.86 -1.21
CA VAL A 353 -17.83 -19.03 -2.07
C VAL A 353 -18.71 -18.02 -2.81
N LEU A 354 -18.36 -16.75 -2.74
CA LEU A 354 -18.98 -15.69 -3.53
C LEU A 354 -18.29 -15.56 -4.89
N PHE A 355 -16.94 -15.51 -4.89
CA PHE A 355 -16.14 -15.43 -6.11
C PHE A 355 -14.65 -15.66 -5.83
N ARG A 356 -13.90 -15.80 -6.93
CA ARG A 356 -12.44 -15.70 -7.01
C ARG A 356 -12.07 -14.49 -7.86
N PRO A 357 -11.03 -13.71 -7.50
CA PRO A 357 -10.59 -12.56 -8.29
C PRO A 357 -10.18 -12.95 -9.72
N TYR A 358 -9.43 -14.04 -9.87
CA TYR A 358 -8.92 -14.57 -11.13
C TYR A 358 -9.27 -16.04 -11.27
N PRO A 359 -10.54 -16.37 -11.63
CA PRO A 359 -11.02 -17.75 -11.65
C PRO A 359 -10.34 -18.62 -12.73
N HIS A 360 -9.67 -18.00 -13.70
CA HIS A 360 -8.95 -18.68 -14.78
C HIS A 360 -7.53 -19.10 -14.37
N LEU A 361 -6.96 -18.55 -13.28
CA LEU A 361 -5.64 -18.95 -12.82
C LEU A 361 -5.72 -20.27 -12.02
N ASP A 362 -4.95 -21.26 -12.50
CA ASP A 362 -4.77 -22.53 -11.78
C ASP A 362 -3.67 -22.36 -10.71
N PRO A 363 -3.98 -22.51 -9.42
CA PRO A 363 -2.98 -22.47 -8.36
C PRO A 363 -1.79 -23.43 -8.56
N ALA A 364 -1.98 -24.53 -9.28
CA ALA A 364 -0.90 -25.48 -9.59
C ALA A 364 0.12 -24.93 -10.60
N ALA A 365 -0.26 -23.93 -11.38
CA ALA A 365 0.63 -23.25 -12.32
C ALA A 365 1.43 -22.10 -11.69
N LEU A 366 1.13 -21.74 -10.45
CA LEU A 366 1.73 -20.62 -9.73
C LEU A 366 2.84 -21.09 -8.78
N ALA A 367 3.92 -20.34 -8.71
CA ALA A 367 5.09 -20.68 -7.93
C ALA A 367 4.92 -20.38 -6.43
N PRO A 368 5.35 -21.26 -5.52
CA PRO A 368 5.29 -20.98 -4.08
C PRO A 368 6.27 -19.89 -3.68
N MET A 369 5.84 -19.02 -2.76
CA MET A 369 6.66 -18.01 -2.13
C MET A 369 7.19 -18.54 -0.80
N ALA A 370 8.51 -18.75 -0.70
CA ALA A 370 9.14 -19.24 0.50
C ALA A 370 9.73 -18.09 1.33
N PRO A 371 9.37 -17.94 2.61
CA PRO A 371 10.07 -17.03 3.51
C PRO A 371 11.51 -17.51 3.72
N VAL A 372 12.46 -16.59 3.69
CA VAL A 372 13.88 -16.85 3.93
C VAL A 372 14.48 -15.73 4.78
N THR A 373 15.43 -16.06 5.64
CA THR A 373 16.17 -15.05 6.40
C THR A 373 17.59 -14.95 5.83
N ILE A 374 17.97 -13.75 5.43
CA ILE A 374 19.30 -13.46 4.87
C ILE A 374 20.09 -12.68 5.93
N ARG A 375 21.35 -13.04 6.12
CA ARG A 375 22.21 -12.33 7.05
C ARG A 375 23.09 -11.33 6.31
N ALA A 376 22.89 -10.04 6.60
CA ALA A 376 23.71 -8.96 6.07
C ALA A 376 25.16 -9.05 6.61
N ARG A 377 26.08 -8.33 5.96
CA ARG A 377 27.53 -8.31 6.29
C ARG A 377 27.82 -7.86 7.72
N ASP A 378 26.97 -7.01 8.29
CA ASP A 378 27.07 -6.51 9.67
C ASP A 378 26.33 -7.39 10.69
N GLY A 379 25.67 -8.46 10.20
CA GLY A 379 24.99 -9.45 11.02
C GLY A 379 23.50 -9.22 11.20
N LEU A 380 22.92 -8.14 10.65
CA LEU A 380 21.48 -7.90 10.68
C LEU A 380 20.76 -9.02 9.90
N GLU A 381 19.67 -9.54 10.44
CA GLU A 381 18.80 -10.50 9.76
C GLU A 381 17.79 -9.77 8.90
N LEU A 382 17.73 -10.11 7.61
CA LEU A 382 16.85 -9.52 6.61
C LEU A 382 15.74 -10.52 6.28
N PRO A 383 14.53 -10.37 6.82
CA PRO A 383 13.39 -11.18 6.43
C PRO A 383 13.08 -10.96 4.94
N SER A 384 13.00 -12.04 4.18
CA SER A 384 12.91 -11.97 2.73
C SER A 384 12.01 -13.08 2.19
N TYR A 385 11.64 -12.98 0.91
CA TYR A 385 10.85 -14.01 0.24
C TYR A 385 11.53 -14.43 -1.05
N LEU A 386 11.55 -15.73 -1.30
CA LEU A 386 12.12 -16.34 -2.50
C LEU A 386 11.04 -17.10 -3.26
N THR A 387 10.81 -16.70 -4.52
CA THR A 387 9.92 -17.40 -5.45
C THR A 387 10.75 -18.02 -6.56
N LEU A 388 10.69 -19.35 -6.68
CA LEU A 388 11.46 -20.10 -7.67
C LEU A 388 10.56 -20.64 -8.79
N PRO A 389 11.01 -20.60 -10.04
CA PRO A 389 10.23 -21.07 -11.18
C PRO A 389 9.99 -22.58 -11.12
N LEU A 390 8.75 -23.01 -11.31
CA LEU A 390 8.35 -24.43 -11.26
C LEU A 390 9.00 -25.27 -12.37
N GLN A 391 9.17 -24.69 -13.56
CA GLN A 391 9.64 -25.37 -14.77
C GLN A 391 11.16 -25.52 -14.85
N ARG A 392 11.92 -25.00 -13.88
CA ARG A 392 13.39 -25.03 -13.89
C ARG A 392 13.98 -25.62 -12.62
N LYS A 393 15.17 -26.20 -12.71
CA LYS A 393 15.94 -26.54 -11.50
C LYS A 393 16.36 -25.25 -10.81
N PRO A 394 16.30 -25.18 -9.47
CA PRO A 394 16.70 -24.02 -8.71
C PRO A 394 18.24 -23.93 -8.61
N ALA A 395 18.91 -23.81 -9.76
CA ALA A 395 20.37 -23.79 -9.82
C ALA A 395 20.84 -22.89 -10.97
N GLY A 396 21.60 -21.83 -10.65
CA GLY A 396 22.17 -20.91 -11.61
C GLY A 396 21.13 -20.22 -12.50
N LEU A 397 19.99 -19.85 -11.92
CA LEU A 397 18.89 -19.20 -12.64
C LEU A 397 19.22 -17.72 -12.94
N PRO A 398 18.69 -17.16 -14.02
CA PRO A 398 18.56 -15.71 -14.07
C PRO A 398 17.65 -15.28 -12.93
N MET A 399 17.98 -14.16 -12.27
CA MET A 399 17.28 -13.69 -11.08
C MET A 399 16.83 -12.25 -11.23
N VAL A 400 15.68 -11.91 -10.66
CA VAL A 400 15.23 -10.55 -10.46
C VAL A 400 15.17 -10.27 -8.95
N LEU A 401 15.90 -9.27 -8.51
CA LEU A 401 15.76 -8.66 -7.20
C LEU A 401 14.61 -7.67 -7.28
N GLN A 402 13.47 -7.99 -6.66
CA GLN A 402 12.33 -7.11 -6.57
C GLN A 402 12.44 -6.31 -5.27
N VAL A 403 12.41 -4.98 -5.38
CA VAL A 403 12.61 -4.07 -4.25
C VAL A 403 11.35 -3.24 -4.03
N HIS A 404 10.76 -3.37 -2.83
CA HIS A 404 9.55 -2.62 -2.48
C HIS A 404 9.82 -1.11 -2.31
N GLY A 405 8.78 -0.32 -2.53
CA GLY A 405 8.77 1.13 -2.31
C GLY A 405 8.67 1.51 -0.82
N GLY A 406 8.48 2.78 -0.56
CA GLY A 406 8.35 3.34 0.78
C GLY A 406 9.41 4.42 1.07
N PRO A 407 10.51 4.18 1.85
CA PRO A 407 11.03 2.88 2.33
C PRO A 407 10.24 2.22 3.47
N TRP A 408 9.40 2.97 4.19
CA TRP A 408 8.59 2.54 5.35
C TRP A 408 7.41 1.66 4.92
N HIS A 409 7.73 0.55 4.28
CA HIS A 409 6.81 -0.50 3.84
C HIS A 409 7.48 -1.85 4.02
N ARG A 410 6.86 -2.93 3.55
CA ARG A 410 7.44 -4.27 3.52
C ARG A 410 6.77 -5.15 2.48
N ASP A 411 7.53 -6.11 1.95
CA ASP A 411 6.99 -7.30 1.32
C ASP A 411 6.42 -8.25 2.37
N SER A 412 5.42 -9.01 1.99
CA SER A 412 4.77 -9.99 2.85
C SER A 412 4.35 -11.23 2.06
N TRP A 413 4.20 -12.34 2.76
CA TRP A 413 3.70 -13.57 2.15
C TRP A 413 2.30 -13.36 1.56
N GLY A 414 2.09 -13.91 0.35
CA GLY A 414 0.82 -13.85 -0.35
C GLY A 414 1.01 -13.84 -1.86
N PHE A 415 -0.07 -13.67 -2.60
CA PHE A 415 -0.02 -13.56 -4.05
C PHE A 415 0.60 -12.22 -4.46
N ASP A 416 1.78 -12.30 -5.08
CA ASP A 416 2.42 -11.15 -5.71
C ASP A 416 2.41 -11.35 -7.24
N PRO A 417 1.65 -10.55 -8.00
CA PRO A 417 1.50 -10.73 -9.43
C PRO A 417 2.82 -10.55 -10.20
N THR A 418 3.70 -9.64 -9.72
CA THR A 418 5.02 -9.40 -10.33
C THR A 418 5.92 -10.62 -10.13
N ALA A 419 6.01 -11.14 -8.91
CA ALA A 419 6.82 -12.31 -8.61
C ALA A 419 6.32 -13.55 -9.38
N GLN A 420 4.99 -13.72 -9.49
CA GLN A 420 4.40 -14.83 -10.25
C GLN A 420 4.69 -14.71 -11.75
N LEU A 421 4.53 -13.53 -12.34
CA LEU A 421 4.87 -13.29 -13.74
C LEU A 421 6.35 -13.62 -14.01
N LEU A 422 7.26 -13.08 -13.21
CA LEU A 422 8.69 -13.27 -13.38
C LEU A 422 9.12 -14.73 -13.16
N ALA A 423 8.55 -15.41 -12.16
CA ALA A 423 8.79 -16.84 -11.94
C ALA A 423 8.27 -17.69 -13.12
N ASN A 424 7.10 -17.37 -13.69
CA ASN A 424 6.58 -18.03 -14.89
C ASN A 424 7.50 -17.82 -16.11
N ARG A 425 8.24 -16.72 -16.19
CA ARG A 425 9.28 -16.47 -17.20
C ARG A 425 10.56 -17.27 -16.96
N GLY A 426 10.67 -17.97 -15.83
CA GLY A 426 11.81 -18.80 -15.46
C GLY A 426 12.89 -18.07 -14.69
N TYR A 427 12.59 -16.94 -14.08
CA TYR A 427 13.48 -16.21 -13.18
C TYR A 427 13.30 -16.69 -11.73
N ALA A 428 14.38 -16.72 -10.95
CA ALA A 428 14.26 -16.67 -9.50
C ALA A 428 13.88 -15.22 -9.12
N VAL A 429 12.94 -15.04 -8.20
CA VAL A 429 12.55 -13.72 -7.70
C VAL A 429 12.89 -13.64 -6.23
N LEU A 430 13.67 -12.64 -5.85
CA LEU A 430 14.06 -12.38 -4.47
C LEU A 430 13.49 -11.03 -4.04
N GLN A 431 12.62 -11.06 -3.02
CA GLN A 431 12.05 -9.88 -2.37
C GLN A 431 12.72 -9.71 -1.02
N VAL A 432 13.31 -8.54 -0.77
CA VAL A 432 14.12 -8.30 0.43
C VAL A 432 13.53 -7.18 1.25
N ASN A 433 13.18 -7.48 2.50
CA ASN A 433 12.88 -6.44 3.47
C ASN A 433 14.22 -5.95 4.04
N TYR A 434 14.73 -4.88 3.44
CA TYR A 434 15.97 -4.21 3.86
C TYR A 434 15.73 -3.41 5.14
N ARG A 435 16.79 -3.07 5.89
CA ARG A 435 16.68 -2.21 7.08
C ARG A 435 15.88 -0.94 6.78
N GLY A 436 15.06 -0.49 7.73
CA GLY A 436 14.11 0.61 7.53
C GLY A 436 12.72 0.14 7.05
N SER A 437 12.56 -1.12 6.63
CA SER A 437 11.23 -1.71 6.39
C SER A 437 10.41 -1.77 7.68
N THR A 438 9.09 -1.55 7.58
CA THR A 438 8.17 -1.59 8.72
C THR A 438 7.78 -3.01 9.11
N GLY A 439 7.31 -3.21 10.34
CA GLY A 439 6.74 -4.49 10.80
C GLY A 439 7.78 -5.51 11.31
N TYR A 440 9.00 -5.08 11.57
CA TYR A 440 10.10 -5.91 12.09
C TYR A 440 10.73 -5.34 13.37
N GLY A 441 9.96 -4.53 14.09
CA GLY A 441 10.38 -3.88 15.31
C GLY A 441 11.06 -2.54 15.09
N LYS A 442 11.11 -1.77 16.17
CA LYS A 442 11.64 -0.41 16.21
C LYS A 442 13.12 -0.34 15.82
N SER A 443 13.93 -1.29 16.30
CA SER A 443 15.37 -1.32 16.03
C SER A 443 15.65 -1.54 14.54
N PHE A 444 14.90 -2.42 13.89
CA PHE A 444 15.02 -2.69 12.46
C PHE A 444 14.60 -1.46 11.62
N LEU A 445 13.49 -0.83 11.99
CA LEU A 445 13.01 0.40 11.37
C LEU A 445 14.07 1.51 11.45
N LYS A 446 14.59 1.78 12.65
CA LYS A 446 15.57 2.86 12.90
C LYS A 446 16.96 2.58 12.30
N ALA A 447 17.30 1.33 12.03
CA ALA A 447 18.54 0.97 11.35
C ALA A 447 18.65 1.54 9.91
N GLY A 448 17.53 2.02 9.33
CA GLY A 448 17.51 2.70 8.04
C GLY A 448 17.80 4.20 8.09
N ILE A 449 17.85 4.82 9.28
CA ILE A 449 18.05 6.27 9.43
C ILE A 449 19.44 6.66 8.88
N GLY A 450 19.46 7.58 7.89
CA GLY A 450 20.67 8.05 7.23
C GLY A 450 21.28 7.08 6.21
N GLU A 451 20.66 5.92 5.96
CA GLU A 451 21.27 4.79 5.25
C GLU A 451 20.73 4.54 3.82
N LEU A 452 20.06 5.50 3.18
CA LEU A 452 19.38 5.27 1.90
C LEU A 452 20.26 4.65 0.80
N SER A 453 21.45 5.17 0.53
CA SER A 453 22.43 4.57 -0.40
C SER A 453 23.62 3.93 0.32
N GLY A 454 23.53 3.81 1.65
CA GLY A 454 24.48 3.17 2.54
C GLY A 454 24.10 1.74 2.85
N ALA A 455 23.92 1.43 4.13
CA ALA A 455 23.62 0.07 4.59
C ALA A 455 22.30 -0.50 4.04
N MET A 456 21.30 0.33 3.71
CA MET A 456 20.09 -0.13 3.02
C MET A 456 20.39 -0.70 1.63
N HIS A 457 21.34 -0.09 0.89
CA HIS A 457 21.82 -0.63 -0.38
C HIS A 457 22.69 -1.87 -0.17
N ASP A 458 23.55 -1.87 0.85
CA ASP A 458 24.39 -3.01 1.19
C ASP A 458 23.56 -4.26 1.52
N ASP A 459 22.40 -4.11 2.17
CA ASP A 459 21.45 -5.22 2.42
C ASP A 459 21.01 -5.89 1.11
N LEU A 460 20.72 -5.09 0.08
CA LEU A 460 20.30 -5.60 -1.24
C LEU A 460 21.46 -6.31 -1.96
N VAL A 461 22.68 -5.76 -1.88
CA VAL A 461 23.90 -6.37 -2.43
C VAL A 461 24.19 -7.70 -1.75
N ASP A 462 24.08 -7.76 -0.42
CA ASP A 462 24.29 -8.96 0.38
C ASP A 462 23.26 -10.05 0.05
N ALA A 463 22.01 -9.66 -0.18
CA ALA A 463 20.95 -10.57 -0.59
C ALA A 463 21.22 -11.19 -1.98
N VAL A 464 21.70 -10.41 -2.94
CA VAL A 464 22.17 -10.95 -4.24
C VAL A 464 23.32 -11.93 -4.01
N GLY A 465 24.32 -11.55 -3.20
CA GLY A 465 25.46 -12.40 -2.85
C GLY A 465 25.03 -13.71 -2.18
N TRP A 466 24.03 -13.66 -1.30
CA TRP A 466 23.44 -14.84 -0.66
C TRP A 466 22.81 -15.77 -1.71
N ALA A 467 21.97 -15.25 -2.61
CA ALA A 467 21.31 -16.06 -3.62
C ALA A 467 22.30 -16.75 -4.58
N VAL A 468 23.38 -16.04 -4.95
CA VAL A 468 24.49 -16.62 -5.75
C VAL A 468 25.23 -17.69 -4.95
N LYS A 469 25.55 -17.46 -3.69
CA LYS A 469 26.24 -18.43 -2.81
C LYS A 469 25.41 -19.68 -2.56
N GLN A 470 24.09 -19.56 -2.43
CA GLN A 470 23.17 -20.69 -2.32
C GLN A 470 23.02 -21.47 -3.64
N GLY A 471 23.55 -20.92 -4.74
CA GLY A 471 23.47 -21.53 -6.06
C GLY A 471 22.16 -21.29 -6.79
N TYR A 472 21.26 -20.48 -6.26
CA TYR A 472 19.99 -20.13 -6.93
C TYR A 472 20.23 -19.26 -8.15
N ALA A 473 21.04 -18.21 -8.02
CA ALA A 473 21.25 -17.20 -9.05
C ALA A 473 22.59 -17.36 -9.80
N ASP A 474 22.56 -17.07 -11.11
CA ASP A 474 23.74 -16.86 -11.93
C ASP A 474 24.18 -15.37 -11.75
N PRO A 475 25.39 -15.11 -11.23
CA PRO A 475 25.84 -13.74 -10.97
C PRO A 475 25.94 -12.86 -12.22
N ALA A 476 26.02 -13.45 -13.42
CA ALA A 476 26.03 -12.70 -14.67
C ALA A 476 24.64 -12.33 -15.18
N ARG A 477 23.58 -12.82 -14.54
CA ARG A 477 22.19 -12.67 -15.00
C ARG A 477 21.26 -12.26 -13.88
N VAL A 478 21.65 -11.24 -13.11
CA VAL A 478 20.83 -10.63 -12.07
C VAL A 478 20.31 -9.29 -12.56
N ALA A 479 19.01 -9.04 -12.45
CA ALA A 479 18.40 -7.74 -12.65
C ALA A 479 17.82 -7.22 -11.33
N VAL A 480 17.61 -5.90 -11.27
CA VAL A 480 16.86 -5.24 -10.20
C VAL A 480 15.59 -4.62 -10.79
N PHE A 481 14.49 -4.73 -10.05
CA PHE A 481 13.18 -4.18 -10.40
C PHE A 481 12.57 -3.53 -9.16
N GLY A 482 12.18 -2.26 -9.23
CA GLY A 482 11.54 -1.60 -8.11
C GLY A 482 10.76 -0.36 -8.51
N GLY A 483 9.82 0.03 -7.65
CA GLY A 483 9.00 1.22 -7.80
C GLY A 483 9.21 2.22 -6.67
N SER A 484 9.09 3.52 -6.95
CA SER A 484 9.24 4.59 -5.95
C SER A 484 10.61 4.52 -5.26
N TYR A 485 10.67 4.35 -3.94
CA TYR A 485 11.94 4.06 -3.27
C TYR A 485 12.65 2.82 -3.88
N GLY A 486 11.90 1.78 -4.26
CA GLY A 486 12.47 0.61 -4.94
C GLY A 486 13.11 0.97 -6.29
N GLY A 487 12.53 1.95 -7.02
CA GLY A 487 13.11 2.53 -8.24
C GLY A 487 14.40 3.30 -7.94
N TYR A 488 14.42 4.12 -6.89
CA TYR A 488 15.64 4.74 -6.38
C TYR A 488 16.71 3.67 -6.06
N ALA A 489 16.34 2.60 -5.37
CA ALA A 489 17.26 1.50 -5.04
C ALA A 489 17.79 0.80 -6.31
N ALA A 490 16.97 0.66 -7.36
CA ALA A 490 17.42 0.15 -8.65
C ALA A 490 18.43 1.09 -9.31
N LEU A 491 18.18 2.40 -9.29
CA LEU A 491 19.11 3.43 -9.79
C LEU A 491 20.41 3.48 -8.96
N VAL A 492 20.34 3.37 -7.63
CA VAL A 492 21.51 3.23 -6.75
C VAL A 492 22.30 1.97 -7.13
N GLY A 493 21.63 0.85 -7.34
CA GLY A 493 22.25 -0.41 -7.74
C GLY A 493 23.11 -0.29 -9.00
N VAL A 494 22.65 0.44 -10.00
CA VAL A 494 23.40 0.60 -11.27
C VAL A 494 24.43 1.72 -11.25
N SER A 495 24.34 2.65 -10.29
CA SER A 495 25.25 3.80 -10.18
C SER A 495 26.32 3.64 -9.10
N PHE A 496 26.01 3.02 -7.96
CA PHE A 496 26.93 2.85 -6.82
C PHE A 496 27.64 1.48 -6.82
N THR A 497 27.03 0.46 -7.42
CA THR A 497 27.63 -0.88 -7.61
C THR A 497 27.61 -1.29 -9.09
N PRO A 498 28.27 -0.52 -9.96
CA PRO A 498 28.25 -0.78 -11.39
C PRO A 498 28.80 -2.17 -11.71
N GLY A 499 28.05 -2.92 -12.53
CA GLY A 499 28.41 -4.30 -12.92
C GLY A 499 27.80 -5.40 -12.05
N LEU A 500 27.09 -5.07 -10.96
CA LEU A 500 26.35 -6.08 -10.18
C LEU A 500 25.09 -6.56 -10.93
N PHE A 501 24.40 -5.66 -11.62
CA PHE A 501 23.17 -5.96 -12.33
C PHE A 501 23.37 -5.95 -13.84
N ALA A 502 22.81 -6.95 -14.51
CA ALA A 502 22.77 -7.07 -15.98
C ALA A 502 21.70 -6.17 -16.61
N ALA A 503 20.67 -5.80 -15.86
CA ALA A 503 19.58 -4.92 -16.27
C ALA A 503 18.90 -4.30 -15.05
N ALA A 504 18.24 -3.15 -15.22
CA ALA A 504 17.45 -2.54 -14.17
C ALA A 504 16.12 -1.99 -14.72
N VAL A 505 15.06 -2.15 -13.95
CA VAL A 505 13.74 -1.55 -14.20
C VAL A 505 13.45 -0.59 -13.06
N ASP A 506 13.31 0.66 -13.41
CA ASP A 506 12.99 1.77 -12.52
C ASP A 506 11.57 2.26 -12.80
N PHE A 507 10.66 2.08 -11.86
CA PHE A 507 9.32 2.65 -11.92
C PHE A 507 9.23 3.83 -10.97
N CYS A 508 9.13 5.05 -11.52
CA CYS A 508 9.01 6.33 -10.82
C CYS A 508 10.01 6.52 -9.64
N GLY A 509 11.25 6.04 -9.79
CA GLY A 509 12.28 6.22 -8.77
C GLY A 509 12.92 7.61 -8.81
N PRO A 510 13.15 8.26 -7.66
CA PRO A 510 13.80 9.58 -7.62
C PRO A 510 15.31 9.48 -7.88
N PRO A 511 15.86 10.02 -8.98
CA PRO A 511 17.30 10.00 -9.24
C PRO A 511 18.06 11.10 -8.51
N ASN A 512 17.36 12.12 -8.00
CA ASN A 512 17.92 13.31 -7.35
C ASN A 512 17.14 13.61 -6.06
N LEU A 513 17.72 13.23 -4.92
CA LEU A 513 17.08 13.41 -3.61
C LEU A 513 16.85 14.89 -3.25
N VAL A 514 17.70 15.79 -3.73
CA VAL A 514 17.56 17.24 -3.46
C VAL A 514 16.29 17.79 -4.11
N THR A 515 16.11 17.55 -5.42
CA THR A 515 14.94 18.06 -6.16
C THR A 515 13.67 17.34 -5.74
N THR A 516 13.74 16.04 -5.48
CA THR A 516 12.59 15.27 -5.01
C THR A 516 12.06 15.80 -3.69
N LEU A 517 12.93 16.04 -2.69
CA LEU A 517 12.49 16.52 -1.38
C LEU A 517 11.97 17.96 -1.43
N ARG A 518 12.58 18.82 -2.24
CA ARG A 518 12.07 20.19 -2.47
C ARG A 518 10.70 20.23 -3.14
N ASN A 519 10.44 19.26 -4.00
CA ASN A 519 9.20 19.17 -4.78
C ASN A 519 8.16 18.24 -4.16
N MET A 520 8.36 17.78 -2.91
CA MET A 520 7.35 17.00 -2.22
C MET A 520 6.00 17.72 -2.21
N PRO A 521 4.90 16.99 -2.46
CA PRO A 521 3.58 17.60 -2.53
C PRO A 521 3.19 18.24 -1.20
N ASP A 522 2.43 19.33 -1.25
CA ASP A 522 2.09 20.13 -0.07
C ASP A 522 1.43 19.30 1.04
N PHE A 523 0.62 18.31 0.69
CA PHE A 523 -0.02 17.43 1.66
C PHE A 523 0.95 16.53 2.44
N ALA A 524 2.17 16.29 1.92
CA ALA A 524 3.20 15.48 2.58
C ALA A 524 4.14 16.32 3.48
N LYS A 525 4.22 17.63 3.26
CA LYS A 525 5.14 18.53 3.97
C LYS A 525 5.04 18.47 5.49
N PRO A 526 3.85 18.33 6.11
CA PRO A 526 3.73 18.24 7.57
C PRO A 526 4.50 17.08 8.23
N TYR A 527 4.88 16.06 7.46
CA TYR A 527 5.57 14.87 7.98
C TYR A 527 7.03 14.76 7.59
N LEU A 528 7.56 15.70 6.80
CA LEU A 528 8.93 15.56 6.27
C LEU A 528 9.99 15.43 7.36
N THR A 529 9.83 16.14 8.47
CA THR A 529 10.84 16.21 9.54
C THR A 529 11.09 14.85 10.18
N ASN A 530 10.04 14.06 10.49
CA ASN A 530 10.20 12.77 11.17
C ASN A 530 10.36 11.57 10.23
N ASN A 531 10.35 11.81 8.93
CA ASN A 531 10.57 10.74 7.94
C ASN A 531 11.72 11.13 6.97
N TRP A 532 11.44 11.79 5.86
CA TRP A 532 12.44 12.04 4.84
C TRP A 532 13.64 12.86 5.34
N HIS A 533 13.43 13.92 6.13
CA HIS A 533 14.55 14.69 6.66
C HIS A 533 15.37 13.87 7.65
N LEU A 534 14.73 13.06 8.49
CA LEU A 534 15.42 12.17 9.43
C LEU A 534 16.22 11.07 8.70
N TYR A 535 15.64 10.46 7.64
CA TYR A 535 16.25 9.32 6.93
C TYR A 535 17.21 9.73 5.82
N ALA A 536 16.96 10.87 5.17
CA ALA A 536 17.74 11.34 4.04
C ALA A 536 18.52 12.62 4.35
N GLY A 537 17.88 13.62 4.95
CA GLY A 537 18.42 14.94 5.22
C GLY A 537 17.47 16.05 4.73
N ASP A 538 17.70 17.26 5.23
CA ASP A 538 16.99 18.46 4.85
C ASP A 538 17.68 19.14 3.65
N PRO A 539 17.03 19.28 2.48
CA PRO A 539 17.61 19.93 1.32
C PRO A 539 17.80 21.45 1.50
N GLU A 540 17.21 22.06 2.52
CA GLU A 540 17.38 23.48 2.84
C GLU A 540 18.61 23.77 3.72
N ASP A 541 19.21 22.73 4.34
CA ASP A 541 20.51 22.81 5.00
C ASP A 541 21.63 22.57 3.98
N PRO A 542 22.52 23.55 3.71
CA PRO A 542 23.57 23.41 2.68
C PRO A 542 24.52 22.23 2.89
N ALA A 543 24.77 21.81 4.14
CA ALA A 543 25.62 20.66 4.42
C ALA A 543 24.91 19.34 4.09
N GLN A 544 23.63 19.24 4.42
CA GLN A 544 22.80 18.08 4.13
C GLN A 544 22.41 18.03 2.64
N GLU A 545 22.21 19.17 1.97
CA GLU A 545 22.00 19.21 0.51
C GLU A 545 23.16 18.57 -0.24
N ALA A 546 24.41 18.89 0.13
CA ALA A 546 25.58 18.29 -0.50
C ALA A 546 25.64 16.76 -0.29
N ASP A 547 25.25 16.28 0.88
CA ASP A 547 25.16 14.85 1.18
C ASP A 547 24.02 14.17 0.42
N LEU A 548 22.83 14.78 0.37
CA LEU A 548 21.71 14.32 -0.45
C LEU A 548 22.10 14.17 -1.92
N TRP A 549 22.80 15.17 -2.48
CA TRP A 549 23.33 15.08 -3.83
C TRP A 549 24.32 13.94 -3.98
N ALA A 550 25.28 13.78 -3.05
CA ALA A 550 26.26 12.71 -3.12
C ALA A 550 25.63 11.30 -3.07
N ARG A 551 24.47 11.16 -2.43
CA ARG A 551 23.68 9.92 -2.35
C ARG A 551 22.64 9.78 -3.47
N SER A 552 22.52 10.76 -4.36
CA SER A 552 21.63 10.73 -5.51
C SER A 552 22.24 9.95 -6.68
N PRO A 553 21.51 9.00 -7.30
CA PRO A 553 21.97 8.28 -8.50
C PRO A 553 22.48 9.19 -9.62
N LEU A 554 21.84 10.34 -9.80
CA LEU A 554 22.19 11.32 -10.84
C LEU A 554 23.61 11.88 -10.65
N SER A 555 24.10 12.00 -9.40
CA SER A 555 25.48 12.44 -9.11
C SER A 555 26.54 11.48 -9.67
N ARG A 556 26.16 10.21 -9.86
CA ARG A 556 27.01 9.13 -10.38
C ARG A 556 26.56 8.60 -11.73
N VAL A 557 25.80 9.39 -12.47
CA VAL A 557 25.32 9.00 -13.82
C VAL A 557 26.46 8.59 -14.75
N ALA A 558 27.68 9.11 -14.52
CA ALA A 558 28.89 8.75 -15.26
C ALA A 558 29.28 7.27 -15.12
N ASP A 559 28.89 6.62 -14.04
CA ASP A 559 29.25 5.23 -13.74
C ASP A 559 28.22 4.23 -14.28
N ILE A 560 27.01 4.70 -14.61
CA ILE A 560 25.92 3.85 -15.13
C ILE A 560 26.30 3.35 -16.51
N ARG A 561 26.30 2.02 -16.67
CA ARG A 561 26.54 1.30 -17.93
C ARG A 561 25.48 0.22 -18.17
N THR A 562 24.75 -0.16 -17.12
CA THR A 562 23.71 -1.17 -17.15
C THR A 562 22.52 -0.67 -17.98
N PRO A 563 21.96 -1.49 -18.89
CA PRO A 563 20.71 -1.18 -19.56
C PRO A 563 19.59 -0.86 -18.55
N LEU A 564 18.81 0.17 -18.86
CA LEU A 564 17.80 0.70 -17.96
C LEU A 564 16.46 0.87 -18.70
N LEU A 565 15.38 0.38 -18.08
CA LEU A 565 14.01 0.74 -18.41
C LEU A 565 13.49 1.67 -17.32
N VAL A 566 13.09 2.88 -17.69
CA VAL A 566 12.44 3.86 -16.83
C VAL A 566 10.97 3.95 -17.17
N VAL A 567 10.10 3.87 -16.17
CA VAL A 567 8.64 3.97 -16.32
C VAL A 567 8.11 5.08 -15.44
N GLN A 568 7.24 5.94 -15.96
CA GLN A 568 6.75 7.12 -15.24
C GLN A 568 5.29 7.45 -15.58
N GLY A 569 4.50 7.79 -14.57
CA GLY A 569 3.21 8.46 -14.75
C GLY A 569 3.40 9.98 -14.90
N ALA A 570 2.76 10.59 -15.89
CA ALA A 570 2.93 12.02 -16.15
C ALA A 570 2.35 12.92 -15.04
N ASN A 571 1.33 12.42 -14.33
CA ASN A 571 0.64 13.14 -13.25
C ASN A 571 1.10 12.73 -11.85
N ASP A 572 2.25 12.06 -11.75
CA ASP A 572 2.82 11.65 -10.47
C ASP A 572 3.08 12.86 -9.56
N ALA A 573 2.33 12.94 -8.48
CA ALA A 573 2.42 14.04 -7.51
C ALA A 573 3.53 13.82 -6.47
N ARG A 574 4.06 12.58 -6.33
CA ARG A 574 5.06 12.22 -5.31
C ARG A 574 6.47 12.29 -5.85
N VAL A 575 6.69 11.70 -7.02
CA VAL A 575 7.96 11.76 -7.77
C VAL A 575 7.64 12.34 -9.14
N LEU A 576 7.86 13.62 -9.28
CA LEU A 576 7.48 14.34 -10.49
C LEU A 576 8.14 13.72 -11.73
N LYS A 577 7.43 13.72 -12.86
CA LYS A 577 7.96 13.27 -14.16
C LYS A 577 9.33 13.88 -14.50
N SER A 578 9.57 15.12 -14.08
CA SER A 578 10.85 15.79 -14.25
C SER A 578 12.03 15.07 -13.58
N GLU A 579 11.80 14.26 -12.56
CA GLU A 579 12.83 13.43 -11.95
C GLU A 579 13.30 12.35 -12.93
N SER A 580 12.38 11.59 -13.51
CA SER A 580 12.71 10.60 -14.55
C SER A 580 13.31 11.26 -15.81
N ASP A 581 12.81 12.42 -16.21
CA ASP A 581 13.37 13.16 -17.35
C ASP A 581 14.85 13.49 -17.15
N GLN A 582 15.28 13.90 -15.95
CA GLN A 582 16.68 14.23 -15.63
C GLN A 582 17.63 13.04 -15.89
N ILE A 583 17.29 11.85 -15.35
CA ILE A 583 18.18 10.69 -15.51
C ILE A 583 18.20 10.16 -16.93
N VAL A 584 17.04 10.13 -17.60
CA VAL A 584 16.92 9.68 -18.99
C VAL A 584 17.71 10.60 -19.93
N GLU A 585 17.57 11.92 -19.79
CA GLU A 585 18.32 12.88 -20.59
C GLU A 585 19.84 12.77 -20.36
N ALA A 586 20.25 12.67 -19.08
CA ALA A 586 21.67 12.54 -18.73
C ALA A 586 22.31 11.27 -19.33
N LEU A 587 21.59 10.14 -19.35
CA LEU A 587 22.04 8.88 -19.94
C LEU A 587 22.09 8.96 -21.46
N ARG A 588 21.05 9.48 -22.11
CA ARG A 588 21.00 9.65 -23.58
C ARG A 588 22.11 10.56 -24.10
N ASN A 589 22.41 11.65 -23.40
CA ASN A 589 23.50 12.57 -23.75
C ASN A 589 24.89 11.89 -23.71
N ARG A 590 25.01 10.75 -22.98
CA ARG A 590 26.21 9.91 -22.92
C ARG A 590 26.17 8.73 -23.89
N GLY A 591 25.12 8.58 -24.68
CA GLY A 591 24.94 7.47 -25.61
C GLY A 591 24.65 6.13 -24.92
N ILE A 592 24.15 6.15 -23.68
CA ILE A 592 23.67 4.95 -22.98
C ILE A 592 22.26 4.63 -23.45
N ASP A 593 22.02 3.36 -23.74
CA ASP A 593 20.70 2.88 -24.13
C ASP A 593 19.76 2.89 -22.90
N VAL A 594 18.71 3.71 -22.96
CA VAL A 594 17.68 3.82 -21.94
C VAL A 594 16.31 3.83 -22.61
N GLU A 595 15.50 2.85 -22.24
CA GLU A 595 14.09 2.82 -22.61
C GLU A 595 13.29 3.68 -21.64
N TYR A 596 12.37 4.48 -22.17
CA TYR A 596 11.56 5.37 -21.34
C TYR A 596 10.09 5.28 -21.75
N LEU A 597 9.26 4.79 -20.82
CA LEU A 597 7.82 4.65 -20.97
C LEU A 597 7.10 5.65 -20.07
N VAL A 598 6.36 6.57 -20.67
CA VAL A 598 5.52 7.54 -19.95
C VAL A 598 4.06 7.24 -20.23
N LYS A 599 3.20 7.33 -19.20
CA LYS A 599 1.75 7.23 -19.29
C LYS A 599 1.12 8.56 -18.89
N GLU A 600 0.44 9.21 -19.85
CA GLU A 600 -0.03 10.59 -19.71
C GLU A 600 -1.25 10.73 -18.78
N ASP A 601 -1.99 9.66 -18.55
CA ASP A 601 -3.21 9.57 -17.73
C ASP A 601 -2.97 8.80 -16.41
N GLU A 602 -1.71 8.69 -15.96
CA GLU A 602 -1.33 7.99 -14.74
C GLU A 602 -0.49 8.84 -13.80
N GLY A 603 -0.61 8.52 -12.51
CA GLY A 603 0.18 9.10 -11.42
C GLY A 603 1.26 8.17 -10.89
N HIS A 604 1.47 8.23 -9.56
CA HIS A 604 2.49 7.42 -8.87
C HIS A 604 2.25 5.91 -8.95
N SER A 605 1.01 5.49 -9.10
CA SER A 605 0.62 4.10 -9.36
C SER A 605 -0.23 4.05 -10.62
N PHE A 606 0.01 3.05 -11.45
CA PHE A 606 -0.83 2.81 -12.62
C PHE A 606 -2.11 2.11 -12.21
N VAL A 607 -3.24 2.75 -12.44
CA VAL A 607 -4.57 2.28 -12.05
C VAL A 607 -5.37 1.78 -13.26
N ASN A 608 -5.10 2.34 -14.43
CA ASN A 608 -5.74 1.91 -15.67
C ASN A 608 -5.10 0.61 -16.16
N PRO A 609 -5.87 -0.48 -16.38
CA PRO A 609 -5.34 -1.81 -16.68
C PRO A 609 -4.40 -1.83 -17.89
N GLU A 610 -4.77 -1.16 -18.98
CA GLU A 610 -3.97 -1.10 -20.21
C GLU A 610 -2.59 -0.47 -19.99
N ASN A 611 -2.47 0.48 -19.06
CA ASN A 611 -1.20 1.13 -18.75
C ASN A 611 -0.33 0.21 -17.90
N ASN A 612 -0.93 -0.47 -16.93
CA ASN A 612 -0.27 -1.48 -16.10
C ASN A 612 0.24 -2.64 -16.98
N ILE A 613 -0.63 -3.21 -17.82
CA ILE A 613 -0.28 -4.27 -18.78
C ILE A 613 0.87 -3.82 -19.70
N ALA A 614 0.79 -2.60 -20.27
CA ALA A 614 1.84 -2.07 -21.15
C ALA A 614 3.20 -1.95 -20.43
N MET A 615 3.21 -1.53 -19.15
CA MET A 615 4.42 -1.48 -18.34
C MET A 615 5.04 -2.87 -18.17
N TYR A 616 4.23 -3.87 -17.81
CA TYR A 616 4.74 -5.23 -17.58
C TYR A 616 5.15 -5.93 -18.88
N HIS A 617 4.51 -5.66 -20.01
CA HIS A 617 5.01 -6.09 -21.33
C HIS A 617 6.38 -5.48 -21.64
N ALA A 618 6.54 -4.19 -21.41
CA ALA A 618 7.84 -3.53 -21.61
C ALA A 618 8.92 -4.16 -20.69
N ALA A 619 8.60 -4.38 -19.41
CA ALA A 619 9.52 -5.00 -18.46
C ALA A 619 9.86 -6.46 -18.84
N ASP A 620 8.87 -7.28 -19.22
CA ASP A 620 9.09 -8.68 -19.67
C ASP A 620 10.02 -8.74 -20.88
N HIS A 621 9.74 -7.93 -21.91
CA HIS A 621 10.57 -7.87 -23.11
C HIS A 621 11.99 -7.35 -22.80
N PHE A 622 12.10 -6.33 -21.97
CA PHE A 622 13.38 -5.76 -21.58
C PHE A 622 14.23 -6.78 -20.80
N LEU A 623 13.67 -7.39 -19.77
CA LEU A 623 14.37 -8.39 -18.95
C LEU A 623 14.74 -9.64 -19.78
N ALA A 624 13.87 -10.06 -20.70
CA ALA A 624 14.16 -11.21 -21.58
C ALA A 624 15.38 -10.95 -22.47
N ARG A 625 15.58 -9.74 -22.99
CA ARG A 625 16.76 -9.39 -23.82
C ARG A 625 18.06 -9.45 -23.04
N HIS A 626 18.03 -9.05 -21.79
CA HIS A 626 19.25 -8.88 -21.00
C HIS A 626 19.59 -10.07 -20.06
N LEU A 627 18.59 -10.90 -19.69
CA LEU A 627 18.79 -12.02 -18.78
C LEU A 627 18.77 -13.40 -19.45
N ARG A 628 18.09 -13.55 -20.60
CA ARG A 628 18.10 -14.81 -21.34
C ARG A 628 19.33 -14.81 -22.26
N GLY A 629 20.51 -15.13 -21.76
CA GLY A 629 21.76 -15.12 -22.53
C GLY A 629 21.60 -15.57 -23.98
N GLY A 630 22.29 -14.96 -24.94
CA GLY A 630 22.14 -14.92 -26.40
C GLY A 630 21.96 -16.25 -27.15
N GLY A 631 20.85 -16.91 -26.94
CA GLY A 631 20.29 -17.99 -27.74
C GLY A 631 19.14 -17.42 -28.53
N THR A 632 19.36 -17.25 -29.84
CA THR A 632 18.43 -16.94 -30.93
C THR A 632 16.97 -16.75 -30.50
N ALA A 633 16.52 -15.50 -30.61
CA ALA A 633 15.11 -15.18 -30.63
C ALA A 633 14.41 -16.15 -31.61
N ALA A 634 13.49 -16.95 -31.12
CA ALA A 634 12.54 -17.63 -31.97
C ALA A 634 11.69 -16.55 -32.62
N ALA A 635 12.01 -16.25 -33.88
CA ALA A 635 11.15 -15.47 -34.75
C ALA A 635 9.83 -16.25 -34.89
N GLY A 636 8.75 -15.69 -34.36
CA GLY A 636 7.42 -16.30 -34.50
C GLY A 636 6.33 -15.45 -33.92
N SER A 637 5.94 -14.47 -34.60
CA SER A 637 4.70 -14.12 -35.27
C SER A 637 4.49 -12.61 -35.30
N SER A 638 4.68 -12.08 -36.50
CA SER A 638 4.04 -10.84 -36.93
C SER A 638 2.53 -11.06 -36.92
N ILE A 639 1.80 -10.28 -36.11
CA ILE A 639 0.60 -9.56 -36.54
C ILE A 639 0.41 -8.39 -35.58
#